data_01ea8ed92c78de14c55da8f526f9d449
#
_entry.id   01ea8ed92c78de14c55da8f526f9d449
#
_cell.length_a   1.000
_cell.length_b   1.000
_cell.length_c   1.000
_cell.angle_alpha   90.00
_cell.angle_beta   90.00
_cell.angle_gamma   90.00
#
_symmetry.space_group_name_H-M   'P 1'
#
loop_
_entity.id
_entity.type
_entity.pdbx_description
1 polymer ?
#
loop_
_entity_poly.entity_id
_entity_poly.type
_entity_poly.pdbx_seq_one_letter_code
_entity_poly.pdbx_strand_id
1 'polypeptide(L)'
;MNLQTLNDAQKQAVTAPLGPTIVLAGAGSGKTRVLTNRILYLVGECGVSPSEILAITFTNKAANEMKRRLADFDCHSEYMHVSTIHSFCATVLRREAEAAGRKSNFSIYTEDEKKSVVKKIVKEVMDDGDGSTVEGFCDSISEIKNNAPDVMDDLERAMQADDYLSSQIEKLQKTVDSNDHEKLLEVIKNYSSKMAENNAMDFDDLLYYVHKLFADFPEILEKYRERYKYILIDEFQDTNKVQYNVFKMLGEKYRNVFVVGDDDQSIYSWRGADAYNLQKFERDFPDCKVYKLEQNYRSTKRILQVANAIITKNPSRFDKVLWTDNEEGVKPQLFTAYNEQDEAYFVVAQIKGLADLGAKYKDFAILMRINALSRSFEQELQRAHIPFKIFGGFKFYERKEIKDILAYFRLICNPSDNEAYYRAINVPRKRGIGDTSLKKLADLSADMGISVLEVTSDERNLERFNAPTRAKLLDFYKLIAELTDLAKHTSVASFTHTALDVLDFRKAYTDVGDEERAVNVDEFEQSVIEYEQGNPEATLSEYLQTVSLYSDTDEADSSDYVTMATIHAVKGLEFKNVFVVGLEDGIFPSTRSTYQAERLAEERRLMYVAVTRAEKRLYLTRASSRFLWGQRKNQLASKYFSEASKVVAPERKPATERQLCDDKFLDRLNNTEPRSSAVPNPGKTEAEIKQYRVGQIVEHKAFGEGIIMKIDKDIAEVVFKSVGKKALNVKFAPMTVKK
;
A
#
# COMPACT_ATOMS: atom_id res chain seq x y z
N MET A 1 27.61 -17.75 -15.70
CA MET A 1 26.15 -17.85 -15.75
C MET A 1 25.72 -19.32 -15.76
N ASN A 2 24.73 -19.75 -14.94
CA ASN A 2 24.27 -21.15 -14.92
C ASN A 2 22.86 -21.28 -15.52
N LEU A 3 22.76 -21.36 -16.84
CA LEU A 3 21.49 -21.57 -17.57
C LEU A 3 20.84 -22.96 -17.27
N GLN A 4 21.59 -23.90 -16.69
CA GLN A 4 21.07 -25.24 -16.41
C GLN A 4 20.02 -25.25 -15.31
N THR A 5 19.97 -24.21 -14.48
CA THR A 5 18.97 -24.07 -13.40
C THR A 5 17.63 -23.47 -13.86
N LEU A 6 17.53 -23.00 -15.10
CA LEU A 6 16.34 -22.43 -15.69
C LEU A 6 15.56 -23.50 -16.47
N ASN A 7 14.22 -23.40 -16.46
CA ASN A 7 13.40 -24.21 -17.39
C ASN A 7 13.52 -23.68 -18.83
N ASP A 8 12.99 -24.42 -19.80
CA ASP A 8 13.15 -24.08 -21.21
C ASP A 8 12.49 -22.73 -21.58
N ALA A 9 11.32 -22.40 -21.04
CA ALA A 9 10.66 -21.13 -21.26
C ALA A 9 11.47 -19.96 -20.67
N GLN A 10 12.00 -20.14 -19.46
CA GLN A 10 12.89 -19.16 -18.85
C GLN A 10 14.19 -18.98 -19.61
N LYS A 11 14.80 -20.08 -20.12
CA LYS A 11 15.99 -20.00 -20.97
C LYS A 11 15.72 -19.23 -22.26
N GLN A 12 14.61 -19.54 -22.95
CA GLN A 12 14.22 -18.82 -24.16
C GLN A 12 14.04 -17.32 -23.92
N ALA A 13 13.37 -16.94 -22.82
CA ALA A 13 13.22 -15.53 -22.44
C ALA A 13 14.57 -14.87 -22.12
N VAL A 14 15.44 -15.53 -21.34
CA VAL A 14 16.76 -15.01 -20.97
C VAL A 14 17.67 -14.83 -22.19
N THR A 15 17.66 -15.79 -23.13
CA THR A 15 18.50 -15.76 -24.35
C THR A 15 17.78 -15.13 -25.56
N ALA A 16 16.65 -14.44 -25.33
CA ALA A 16 15.93 -13.75 -26.40
C ALA A 16 16.88 -12.84 -27.21
N PRO A 17 16.74 -12.76 -28.53
CA PRO A 17 17.49 -11.80 -29.35
C PRO A 17 17.36 -10.38 -28.82
N LEU A 18 18.32 -9.51 -29.16
CA LEU A 18 18.22 -8.09 -28.88
C LEU A 18 16.99 -7.50 -29.57
N GLY A 19 16.35 -6.55 -28.93
CA GLY A 19 15.12 -5.93 -29.42
C GLY A 19 14.00 -5.93 -28.37
N PRO A 20 12.82 -5.39 -28.73
CA PRO A 20 11.69 -5.30 -27.82
C PRO A 20 11.21 -6.70 -27.40
N THR A 21 11.05 -6.92 -26.11
CA THR A 21 10.67 -8.23 -25.59
C THR A 21 9.67 -8.09 -24.43
N ILE A 22 8.59 -8.84 -24.48
CA ILE A 22 7.64 -9.02 -23.39
C ILE A 22 7.82 -10.42 -22.79
N VAL A 23 7.95 -10.48 -21.46
CA VAL A 23 7.86 -11.73 -20.71
C VAL A 23 6.59 -11.71 -19.88
N LEU A 24 5.58 -12.43 -20.35
CA LEU A 24 4.33 -12.64 -19.61
C LEU A 24 4.55 -13.71 -18.55
N ALA A 25 4.79 -13.28 -17.33
CA ALA A 25 5.26 -14.14 -16.25
C ALA A 25 4.22 -14.22 -15.13
N GLY A 26 3.52 -15.33 -15.03
CA GLY A 26 2.51 -15.55 -14.00
C GLY A 26 3.07 -15.48 -12.56
N ALA A 27 2.18 -15.51 -11.58
CA ALA A 27 2.59 -15.51 -10.18
C ALA A 27 3.52 -16.70 -9.87
N GLY A 28 4.63 -16.46 -9.13
CA GLY A 28 5.56 -17.51 -8.74
C GLY A 28 6.32 -18.20 -9.88
N SER A 29 6.36 -17.62 -11.09
CA SER A 29 7.06 -18.19 -12.26
C SER A 29 8.55 -17.80 -12.34
N GLY A 30 9.03 -16.97 -11.41
CA GLY A 30 10.42 -16.53 -11.36
C GLY A 30 10.74 -15.30 -12.18
N LYS A 31 9.82 -14.31 -12.26
CA LYS A 31 10.00 -13.00 -12.93
C LYS A 31 11.38 -12.39 -12.68
N THR A 32 11.69 -12.09 -11.43
CA THR A 32 12.95 -11.47 -11.02
C THR A 32 14.16 -12.35 -11.36
N ARG A 33 14.01 -13.69 -11.29
CA ARG A 33 15.05 -14.62 -11.69
C ARG A 33 15.37 -14.52 -13.19
N VAL A 34 14.35 -14.44 -14.04
CA VAL A 34 14.53 -14.26 -15.48
C VAL A 34 15.20 -12.93 -15.77
N LEU A 35 14.72 -11.85 -15.14
CA LEU A 35 15.29 -10.52 -15.33
C LEU A 35 16.77 -10.45 -14.91
N THR A 36 17.12 -10.97 -13.72
CA THR A 36 18.52 -11.04 -13.25
C THR A 36 19.39 -11.86 -14.20
N ASN A 37 18.90 -13.04 -14.65
CA ASN A 37 19.66 -13.86 -15.60
C ASN A 37 19.78 -13.23 -16.98
N ARG A 38 18.78 -12.42 -17.42
CA ARG A 38 18.89 -11.62 -18.66
C ARG A 38 20.01 -10.60 -18.57
N ILE A 39 20.14 -9.90 -17.44
CA ILE A 39 21.27 -8.99 -17.21
C ILE A 39 22.61 -9.71 -17.29
N LEU A 40 22.73 -10.85 -16.59
CA LEU A 40 23.94 -11.68 -16.63
C LEU A 40 24.26 -12.18 -18.04
N TYR A 41 23.24 -12.53 -18.83
CA TYR A 41 23.41 -12.93 -20.23
C TYR A 41 23.91 -11.77 -21.10
N LEU A 42 23.35 -10.59 -20.94
CA LEU A 42 23.76 -9.38 -21.68
C LEU A 42 25.23 -9.03 -21.41
N VAL A 43 25.64 -9.08 -20.14
CA VAL A 43 27.03 -8.73 -19.79
C VAL A 43 27.99 -9.88 -20.16
N GLY A 44 27.67 -11.12 -19.80
CA GLY A 44 28.60 -12.23 -19.93
C GLY A 44 28.70 -12.80 -21.35
N GLU A 45 27.61 -12.87 -22.09
CA GLU A 45 27.56 -13.52 -23.41
C GLU A 45 27.47 -12.51 -24.56
N CYS A 46 26.75 -11.39 -24.34
CA CYS A 46 26.63 -10.36 -25.38
C CYS A 46 27.68 -9.26 -25.28
N GLY A 47 28.51 -9.24 -24.24
CA GLY A 47 29.58 -8.25 -24.05
C GLY A 47 29.06 -6.84 -23.78
N VAL A 48 27.86 -6.69 -23.24
CA VAL A 48 27.25 -5.39 -22.93
C VAL A 48 27.95 -4.79 -21.73
N SER A 49 28.31 -3.49 -21.83
CA SER A 49 28.85 -2.77 -20.68
C SER A 49 27.78 -2.63 -19.57
N PRO A 50 28.11 -2.95 -18.31
CA PRO A 50 27.20 -2.75 -17.18
C PRO A 50 26.63 -1.33 -17.09
N SER A 51 27.41 -0.30 -17.46
CA SER A 51 27.00 1.11 -17.43
C SER A 51 25.93 1.47 -18.47
N GLU A 52 25.71 0.62 -19.48
CA GLU A 52 24.68 0.80 -20.50
C GLU A 52 23.31 0.17 -20.10
N ILE A 53 23.25 -0.47 -18.93
CA ILE A 53 22.06 -1.17 -18.44
C ILE A 53 21.29 -0.30 -17.46
N LEU A 54 20.00 -0.11 -17.74
CA LEU A 54 19.00 0.46 -16.83
C LEU A 54 18.01 -0.64 -16.45
N ALA A 55 18.01 -1.03 -15.17
CA ALA A 55 17.07 -2.01 -14.63
C ALA A 55 16.12 -1.33 -13.63
N ILE A 56 14.84 -1.33 -13.93
CA ILE A 56 13.80 -0.68 -13.14
C ILE A 56 12.91 -1.73 -12.47
N THR A 57 12.69 -1.54 -11.17
CA THR A 57 11.78 -2.35 -10.36
C THR A 57 10.69 -1.48 -9.74
N PHE A 58 9.60 -2.11 -9.27
CA PHE A 58 8.49 -1.38 -8.66
C PHE A 58 8.78 -0.92 -7.23
N THR A 59 9.57 -1.68 -6.45
CA THR A 59 9.88 -1.37 -5.04
C THR A 59 11.39 -1.31 -4.81
N ASN A 60 11.81 -0.53 -3.79
CA ASN A 60 13.21 -0.47 -3.37
C ASN A 60 13.73 -1.83 -2.89
N LYS A 61 12.89 -2.61 -2.20
CA LYS A 61 13.22 -3.98 -1.80
C LYS A 61 13.58 -4.85 -2.99
N ALA A 62 12.77 -4.81 -4.06
CA ALA A 62 13.06 -5.57 -5.28
C ALA A 62 14.34 -5.08 -5.97
N ALA A 63 14.60 -3.76 -5.98
CA ALA A 63 15.84 -3.20 -6.50
C ALA A 63 17.06 -3.66 -5.68
N ASN A 64 16.99 -3.60 -4.36
CA ASN A 64 18.06 -4.04 -3.47
C ASN A 64 18.30 -5.56 -3.56
N GLU A 65 17.23 -6.35 -3.63
CA GLU A 65 17.36 -7.80 -3.84
C GLU A 65 17.99 -8.13 -5.20
N MET A 66 17.64 -7.38 -6.24
CA MET A 66 18.28 -7.53 -7.56
C MET A 66 19.75 -7.17 -7.52
N LYS A 67 20.12 -6.05 -6.87
CA LYS A 67 21.53 -5.66 -6.67
C LYS A 67 22.30 -6.73 -5.92
N ARG A 68 21.76 -7.25 -4.81
CA ARG A 68 22.37 -8.30 -4.02
C ARG A 68 22.61 -9.57 -4.85
N ARG A 69 21.61 -10.01 -5.62
CA ARG A 69 21.74 -11.18 -6.51
C ARG A 69 22.76 -10.98 -7.63
N LEU A 70 22.87 -9.76 -8.17
CA LEU A 70 23.87 -9.45 -9.19
C LEU A 70 25.29 -9.37 -8.60
N ALA A 71 25.42 -8.87 -7.37
CA ALA A 71 26.71 -8.80 -6.67
C ALA A 71 27.34 -10.20 -6.39
N ASP A 72 26.53 -11.26 -6.30
CA ASP A 72 27.00 -12.64 -6.18
C ASP A 72 27.74 -13.15 -7.45
N PHE A 73 27.69 -12.36 -8.54
CA PHE A 73 28.34 -12.68 -9.81
C PHE A 73 29.36 -11.60 -10.16
N ASP A 74 30.46 -11.99 -10.79
CA ASP A 74 31.49 -11.06 -11.29
C ASP A 74 31.01 -10.38 -12.58
N CYS A 75 30.05 -9.46 -12.43
CA CYS A 75 29.42 -8.75 -13.55
C CYS A 75 29.49 -7.22 -13.40
N HIS A 76 30.33 -6.72 -12.49
CA HIS A 76 30.51 -5.29 -12.25
C HIS A 76 29.20 -4.53 -12.05
N SER A 77 28.31 -5.12 -11.22
CA SER A 77 26.93 -4.60 -10.99
C SER A 77 26.89 -3.20 -10.36
N GLU A 78 28.00 -2.77 -9.75
CA GLU A 78 28.18 -1.43 -9.18
C GLU A 78 28.08 -0.31 -10.23
N TYR A 79 28.36 -0.62 -11.50
CA TYR A 79 28.24 0.34 -12.60
C TYR A 79 26.85 0.36 -13.26
N MET A 80 25.99 -0.60 -12.94
CA MET A 80 24.62 -0.66 -13.46
C MET A 80 23.71 0.33 -12.75
N HIS A 81 22.71 0.85 -13.44
CA HIS A 81 21.65 1.59 -12.79
C HIS A 81 20.48 0.66 -12.48
N VAL A 82 20.41 0.20 -11.22
CA VAL A 82 19.30 -0.62 -10.71
C VAL A 82 18.56 0.17 -9.65
N SER A 83 17.29 0.54 -9.90
CA SER A 83 16.50 1.37 -8.98
C SER A 83 14.99 1.26 -9.23
N THR A 84 14.18 1.98 -8.44
CA THR A 84 12.79 2.26 -8.79
C THR A 84 12.71 3.37 -9.83
N ILE A 85 11.58 3.48 -10.56
CA ILE A 85 11.39 4.55 -11.54
C ILE A 85 11.48 5.94 -10.89
N HIS A 86 10.90 6.13 -9.70
CA HIS A 86 10.97 7.41 -8.97
C HIS A 86 12.41 7.76 -8.58
N SER A 87 13.21 6.79 -8.12
CA SER A 87 14.62 6.99 -7.82
C SER A 87 15.43 7.38 -9.07
N PHE A 88 15.14 6.72 -10.20
CA PHE A 88 15.72 7.08 -11.50
C PHE A 88 15.36 8.51 -11.87
N CYS A 89 14.08 8.88 -11.84
CA CYS A 89 13.61 10.23 -12.17
C CYS A 89 14.21 11.27 -11.22
N ALA A 90 14.26 11.04 -9.93
CA ALA A 90 14.91 11.95 -8.98
C ALA A 90 16.40 12.15 -9.31
N THR A 91 17.11 11.09 -9.71
CA THR A 91 18.52 11.16 -10.12
C THR A 91 18.70 11.99 -11.41
N VAL A 92 17.82 11.81 -12.40
CA VAL A 92 17.81 12.60 -13.63
C VAL A 92 17.57 14.07 -13.30
N LEU A 93 16.52 14.38 -12.53
CA LEU A 93 16.16 15.77 -12.19
C LEU A 93 17.21 16.48 -11.34
N ARG A 94 17.94 15.79 -10.47
CA ARG A 94 19.06 16.39 -9.73
C ARG A 94 20.23 16.75 -10.62
N ARG A 95 20.48 15.95 -11.67
CA ARG A 95 21.58 16.21 -12.63
C ARG A 95 21.24 17.30 -13.63
N GLU A 96 20.00 17.37 -14.04
CA GLU A 96 19.47 18.30 -15.04
C GLU A 96 18.56 19.37 -14.39
N ALA A 97 18.83 19.73 -13.13
CA ALA A 97 17.94 20.55 -12.32
C ALA A 97 17.65 21.92 -12.94
N GLU A 98 18.65 22.56 -13.53
CA GLU A 98 18.54 23.85 -14.18
C GLU A 98 17.56 23.80 -15.36
N ALA A 99 17.67 22.79 -16.21
CA ALA A 99 16.74 22.58 -17.34
C ALA A 99 15.32 22.25 -16.87
N ALA A 100 15.18 21.61 -15.70
CA ALA A 100 13.88 21.35 -15.08
C ALA A 100 13.31 22.55 -14.30
N GLY A 101 13.99 23.71 -14.30
CA GLY A 101 13.55 24.91 -13.56
C GLY A 101 13.58 24.73 -12.04
N ARG A 102 14.50 23.95 -11.51
CA ARG A 102 14.66 23.65 -10.07
C ARG A 102 16.12 23.76 -9.63
N LYS A 103 16.36 23.87 -8.32
CA LYS A 103 17.70 23.67 -7.76
C LYS A 103 17.93 22.19 -7.51
N SER A 104 19.16 21.70 -7.62
CA SER A 104 19.50 20.27 -7.48
C SER A 104 19.18 19.70 -6.09
N ASN A 105 19.09 20.55 -5.06
CA ASN A 105 18.78 20.23 -3.67
C ASN A 105 17.29 20.27 -3.33
N PHE A 106 16.40 20.09 -4.32
CA PHE A 106 14.95 20.08 -4.07
C PHE A 106 14.52 19.02 -3.05
N SER A 107 13.50 19.35 -2.26
CA SER A 107 12.85 18.42 -1.34
C SER A 107 11.81 17.55 -2.06
N ILE A 108 11.69 16.28 -1.66
CA ILE A 108 10.62 15.41 -2.13
C ILE A 108 9.53 15.38 -1.06
N TYR A 109 8.33 15.87 -1.40
CA TYR A 109 7.20 15.97 -0.50
C TYR A 109 6.39 14.68 -0.47
N THR A 110 6.02 14.27 0.75
CA THR A 110 5.07 13.18 1.00
C THR A 110 3.64 13.64 0.71
N GLU A 111 2.69 12.67 0.68
CA GLU A 111 1.26 12.98 0.50
C GLU A 111 0.71 13.91 1.59
N ASP A 112 1.19 13.81 2.84
CA ASP A 112 0.75 14.71 3.92
C ASP A 112 1.22 16.14 3.70
N GLU A 113 2.43 16.32 3.17
CA GLU A 113 2.98 17.63 2.86
C GLU A 113 2.29 18.26 1.63
N LYS A 114 2.03 17.44 0.61
CA LYS A 114 1.19 17.81 -0.52
C LYS A 114 -0.19 18.29 -0.03
N LYS A 115 -0.86 17.52 0.82
CA LYS A 115 -2.14 17.89 1.44
C LYS A 115 -2.03 19.18 2.25
N SER A 116 -0.94 19.40 2.98
CA SER A 116 -0.72 20.64 3.74
C SER A 116 -0.66 21.86 2.84
N VAL A 117 0.08 21.77 1.71
CA VAL A 117 0.19 22.85 0.73
C VAL A 117 -1.17 23.10 0.07
N VAL A 118 -1.83 22.05 -0.44
CA VAL A 118 -3.14 22.16 -1.10
C VAL A 118 -4.19 22.77 -0.15
N LYS A 119 -4.20 22.34 1.12
CA LYS A 119 -5.13 22.87 2.13
C LYS A 119 -4.98 24.37 2.34
N LYS A 120 -3.75 24.89 2.36
CA LYS A 120 -3.49 26.34 2.50
C LYS A 120 -4.06 27.09 1.29
N ILE A 121 -3.79 26.60 0.07
CA ILE A 121 -4.23 27.22 -1.18
C ILE A 121 -5.77 27.19 -1.31
N VAL A 122 -6.39 26.05 -1.05
CA VAL A 122 -7.86 25.91 -1.09
C VAL A 122 -8.53 26.88 -0.13
N LYS A 123 -7.96 27.05 1.08
CA LYS A 123 -8.48 28.01 2.06
C LYS A 123 -8.33 29.47 1.59
N GLU A 124 -7.28 29.80 0.86
CA GLU A 124 -7.03 31.15 0.32
C GLU A 124 -7.93 31.45 -0.88
N VAL A 125 -8.10 30.49 -1.80
CA VAL A 125 -8.83 30.67 -3.06
C VAL A 125 -10.33 30.48 -2.90
N MET A 126 -10.77 29.51 -2.08
CA MET A 126 -12.17 29.08 -1.99
C MET A 126 -12.85 29.45 -0.67
N ASP A 127 -12.10 30.01 0.28
CA ASP A 127 -12.58 30.27 1.67
C ASP A 127 -13.13 28.99 2.36
N ASP A 128 -12.74 27.83 1.85
CA ASP A 128 -13.12 26.50 2.32
C ASP A 128 -11.85 25.72 2.65
N GLY A 129 -11.89 24.94 3.68
CA GLY A 129 -10.76 24.10 4.13
C GLY A 129 -11.24 22.71 4.51
N ASP A 130 -12.41 22.28 4.01
CA ASP A 130 -12.93 20.95 4.28
C ASP A 130 -12.01 19.85 3.74
N GLY A 131 -11.86 18.80 4.55
CA GLY A 131 -10.93 17.71 4.23
C GLY A 131 -11.25 16.95 2.95
N SER A 132 -12.55 16.83 2.59
CA SER A 132 -13.00 16.14 1.37
C SER A 132 -12.66 16.93 0.11
N THR A 133 -12.78 18.24 0.16
CA THR A 133 -12.39 19.17 -0.91
C THR A 133 -10.88 19.10 -1.15
N VAL A 134 -10.08 19.12 -0.08
CA VAL A 134 -8.61 19.04 -0.17
C VAL A 134 -8.17 17.70 -0.78
N GLU A 135 -8.77 16.58 -0.38
CA GLU A 135 -8.47 15.26 -0.97
C GLU A 135 -8.82 15.20 -2.46
N GLY A 136 -9.99 15.75 -2.84
CA GLY A 136 -10.40 15.83 -4.23
C GLY A 136 -9.38 16.58 -5.11
N PHE A 137 -8.82 17.70 -4.62
CA PHE A 137 -7.76 18.45 -5.33
C PHE A 137 -6.46 17.66 -5.41
N CYS A 138 -6.04 17.01 -4.31
CA CYS A 138 -4.82 16.18 -4.33
C CYS A 138 -4.92 15.06 -5.35
N ASP A 139 -6.05 14.35 -5.39
CA ASP A 139 -6.30 13.26 -6.33
C ASP A 139 -6.29 13.74 -7.78
N SER A 140 -6.88 14.90 -8.04
CA SER A 140 -6.97 15.45 -9.40
C SER A 140 -5.65 15.99 -9.92
N ILE A 141 -4.85 16.64 -9.06
CA ILE A 141 -3.48 17.06 -9.40
C ILE A 141 -2.66 15.81 -9.76
N SER A 142 -2.75 14.75 -8.97
CA SER A 142 -2.06 13.48 -9.27
C SER A 142 -2.53 12.86 -10.57
N GLU A 143 -3.83 12.84 -10.81
CA GLU A 143 -4.40 12.23 -12.02
C GLU A 143 -4.00 12.98 -13.29
N ILE A 144 -4.02 14.31 -13.27
CA ILE A 144 -3.56 15.12 -14.40
C ILE A 144 -2.07 14.86 -14.67
N LYS A 145 -1.22 14.93 -13.66
CA LYS A 145 0.22 14.69 -13.82
C LYS A 145 0.52 13.30 -14.39
N ASN A 146 -0.19 12.28 -13.95
CA ASN A 146 0.10 10.88 -14.32
C ASN A 146 -0.54 10.44 -15.64
N ASN A 147 -1.68 11.01 -16.04
CA ASN A 147 -2.45 10.56 -17.19
C ASN A 147 -2.50 11.55 -18.35
N ALA A 148 -2.25 12.83 -18.09
CA ALA A 148 -2.29 13.88 -19.09
C ALA A 148 -1.14 14.89 -18.90
N PRO A 149 0.13 14.44 -18.94
CA PRO A 149 1.28 15.31 -18.69
C PRO A 149 1.37 16.49 -19.65
N ASP A 150 0.98 16.28 -20.91
CA ASP A 150 1.00 17.29 -21.97
C ASP A 150 -0.03 18.44 -21.71
N VAL A 151 -0.92 18.23 -20.76
CA VAL A 151 -2.04 19.09 -20.45
C VAL A 151 -1.72 20.05 -19.29
N MET A 152 -0.79 19.68 -18.40
CA MET A 152 -0.41 20.52 -17.27
C MET A 152 0.13 21.90 -17.68
N ASP A 153 0.75 22.00 -18.87
CA ASP A 153 1.33 23.26 -19.38
C ASP A 153 0.29 24.16 -20.04
N ASP A 154 -0.84 23.61 -20.48
CA ASP A 154 -1.91 24.36 -21.14
C ASP A 154 -3.27 23.82 -20.69
N LEU A 155 -3.53 23.96 -19.37
CA LEU A 155 -4.78 23.51 -18.75
C LEU A 155 -6.05 24.12 -19.40
N GLU A 156 -5.98 25.38 -19.88
CA GLU A 156 -7.09 26.05 -20.56
C GLU A 156 -7.40 25.41 -21.92
N ARG A 157 -6.33 25.02 -22.66
CA ARG A 157 -6.43 24.38 -23.96
C ARG A 157 -6.90 22.93 -23.85
N ALA A 158 -6.47 22.28 -22.81
CA ALA A 158 -6.84 20.91 -22.50
C ALA A 158 -8.30 20.73 -22.12
N MET A 159 -8.89 21.69 -21.42
CA MET A 159 -10.31 21.70 -21.10
C MET A 159 -11.20 21.76 -22.35
N GLN A 160 -10.68 22.25 -23.47
CA GLN A 160 -11.39 22.34 -24.75
C GLN A 160 -11.18 21.12 -25.67
N ALA A 161 -10.18 20.27 -25.40
CA ALA A 161 -9.68 19.29 -26.38
C ALA A 161 -9.89 17.81 -25.99
N ASP A 162 -10.20 17.46 -24.74
CA ASP A 162 -10.24 16.07 -24.29
C ASP A 162 -11.46 15.74 -23.41
N ASP A 163 -12.35 14.86 -23.91
CA ASP A 163 -13.53 14.35 -23.19
C ASP A 163 -13.18 13.69 -21.84
N TYR A 164 -11.99 13.09 -21.74
CA TYR A 164 -11.53 12.45 -20.52
C TYR A 164 -11.22 13.49 -19.42
N LEU A 165 -10.50 14.56 -19.78
CA LEU A 165 -10.16 15.63 -18.85
C LEU A 165 -11.40 16.39 -18.41
N SER A 166 -12.30 16.67 -19.34
CA SER A 166 -13.61 17.26 -19.05
C SER A 166 -14.39 16.43 -18.03
N SER A 167 -14.32 15.07 -18.14
CA SER A 167 -14.98 14.16 -17.20
C SER A 167 -14.34 14.17 -15.80
N GLN A 168 -13.03 14.37 -15.69
CA GLN A 168 -12.33 14.47 -14.40
C GLN A 168 -12.62 15.83 -13.73
N ILE A 169 -12.63 16.89 -14.51
CA ILE A 169 -13.02 18.23 -14.05
C ILE A 169 -14.49 18.25 -13.61
N GLU A 170 -15.40 17.57 -14.34
CA GLU A 170 -16.79 17.39 -13.91
C GLU A 170 -16.94 16.61 -12.60
N LYS A 171 -16.10 15.58 -12.39
CA LYS A 171 -16.08 14.84 -11.10
C LYS A 171 -15.62 15.73 -9.96
N LEU A 172 -14.58 16.52 -10.18
CA LEU A 172 -14.09 17.50 -9.22
C LEU A 172 -15.15 18.55 -8.90
N GLN A 173 -15.83 19.08 -9.91
CA GLN A 173 -16.92 20.02 -9.75
C GLN A 173 -18.06 19.47 -8.92
N LYS A 174 -18.43 18.19 -9.11
CA LYS A 174 -19.44 17.50 -8.30
C LYS A 174 -18.98 17.29 -6.85
N THR A 175 -17.68 17.20 -6.61
CA THR A 175 -17.09 17.01 -5.28
C THR A 175 -16.94 18.35 -4.54
N VAL A 176 -16.68 19.42 -5.27
CA VAL A 176 -16.39 20.76 -4.71
C VAL A 176 -17.64 21.66 -4.68
N ASP A 177 -18.78 21.18 -5.24
CA ASP A 177 -20.05 21.95 -5.35
C ASP A 177 -19.89 23.38 -5.92
N SER A 178 -18.83 23.55 -6.74
CA SER A 178 -18.51 24.85 -7.34
C SER A 178 -18.57 24.77 -8.86
N ASN A 179 -19.41 25.65 -9.42
CA ASN A 179 -19.44 25.92 -10.87
C ASN A 179 -18.24 26.77 -11.33
N ASP A 180 -17.21 26.93 -10.50
CA ASP A 180 -16.17 27.91 -10.70
C ASP A 180 -14.88 27.23 -11.22
N HIS A 181 -14.86 27.05 -12.54
CA HIS A 181 -13.67 26.51 -13.25
C HIS A 181 -12.42 27.34 -13.02
N GLU A 182 -12.56 28.66 -12.87
CA GLU A 182 -11.44 29.58 -12.69
C GLU A 182 -10.71 29.31 -11.37
N LYS A 183 -11.47 29.11 -10.28
CA LYS A 183 -10.87 28.78 -8.97
C LYS A 183 -10.16 27.43 -8.97
N LEU A 184 -10.70 26.44 -9.69
CA LEU A 184 -10.03 25.15 -9.83
C LEU A 184 -8.66 25.29 -10.50
N LEU A 185 -8.61 26.00 -11.62
CA LEU A 185 -7.37 26.30 -12.33
C LEU A 185 -6.41 27.12 -11.47
N GLU A 186 -6.95 28.08 -10.71
CA GLU A 186 -6.15 28.89 -9.78
C GLU A 186 -5.52 28.03 -8.68
N VAL A 187 -6.22 27.08 -8.09
CA VAL A 187 -5.65 26.15 -7.09
C VAL A 187 -4.52 25.34 -7.68
N ILE A 188 -4.68 24.80 -8.90
CA ILE A 188 -3.62 23.99 -9.55
C ILE A 188 -2.39 24.84 -9.89
N LYS A 189 -2.59 26.05 -10.44
CA LYS A 189 -1.50 27.00 -10.73
C LYS A 189 -0.77 27.42 -9.46
N ASN A 190 -1.49 27.79 -8.41
CA ASN A 190 -0.93 28.18 -7.12
C ASN A 190 -0.15 27.02 -6.47
N TYR A 191 -0.65 25.76 -6.60
CA TYR A 191 0.08 24.59 -6.14
C TYR A 191 1.44 24.44 -6.85
N SER A 192 1.48 24.50 -8.17
CA SER A 192 2.71 24.39 -8.95
C SER A 192 3.68 25.53 -8.61
N SER A 193 3.18 26.77 -8.47
CA SER A 193 3.99 27.93 -8.05
C SER A 193 4.57 27.75 -6.66
N LYS A 194 3.76 27.27 -5.69
CA LYS A 194 4.19 27.06 -4.31
C LYS A 194 5.23 25.97 -4.20
N MET A 195 5.09 24.88 -4.97
CA MET A 195 6.09 23.82 -5.06
C MET A 195 7.42 24.35 -5.63
N ALA A 196 7.37 25.26 -6.62
CA ALA A 196 8.56 25.90 -7.16
C ALA A 196 9.24 26.83 -6.14
N GLU A 197 8.48 27.68 -5.45
CA GLU A 197 8.98 28.57 -4.38
C GLU A 197 9.69 27.79 -3.27
N ASN A 198 9.11 26.67 -2.83
CA ASN A 198 9.69 25.81 -1.80
C ASN A 198 10.86 24.95 -2.32
N ASN A 199 11.19 25.04 -3.61
CA ASN A 199 12.10 24.14 -4.29
C ASN A 199 11.77 22.67 -3.93
N ALA A 200 10.52 22.28 -4.12
CA ALA A 200 9.99 20.97 -3.77
C ALA A 200 9.32 20.31 -4.98
N MET A 201 9.26 18.99 -4.94
CA MET A 201 8.54 18.14 -5.89
C MET A 201 7.77 17.06 -5.11
N ASP A 202 6.54 16.75 -5.51
CA ASP A 202 5.85 15.54 -5.04
C ASP A 202 6.27 14.30 -5.86
N PHE A 203 5.75 13.12 -5.51
CA PHE A 203 6.09 11.89 -6.25
C PHE A 203 5.66 11.94 -7.72
N ASP A 204 4.53 12.57 -8.01
CA ASP A 204 4.01 12.70 -9.37
C ASP A 204 4.85 13.70 -10.18
N ASP A 205 5.37 14.75 -9.52
CA ASP A 205 6.28 15.71 -10.13
C ASP A 205 7.56 15.05 -10.65
N LEU A 206 8.12 14.07 -9.94
CA LEU A 206 9.32 13.39 -10.38
C LEU A 206 9.16 12.76 -11.78
N LEU A 207 7.99 12.15 -12.01
CA LEU A 207 7.67 11.53 -13.30
C LEU A 207 7.34 12.59 -14.35
N TYR A 208 6.48 13.53 -13.99
CA TYR A 208 6.02 14.61 -14.88
C TYR A 208 7.18 15.45 -15.41
N TYR A 209 8.05 15.93 -14.52
CA TYR A 209 9.18 16.78 -14.96
C TYR A 209 10.23 16.03 -15.76
N VAL A 210 10.45 14.72 -15.53
CA VAL A 210 11.34 13.93 -16.42
C VAL A 210 10.69 13.73 -17.78
N HIS A 211 9.39 13.45 -17.86
CA HIS A 211 8.68 13.36 -19.13
C HIS A 211 8.79 14.68 -19.90
N LYS A 212 8.49 15.80 -19.25
CA LYS A 212 8.61 17.14 -19.82
C LYS A 212 10.04 17.47 -20.26
N LEU A 213 11.03 17.20 -19.42
CA LEU A 213 12.45 17.41 -19.71
C LEU A 213 12.86 16.67 -20.98
N PHE A 214 12.42 15.43 -21.16
CA PHE A 214 12.75 14.64 -22.34
C PHE A 214 11.98 15.10 -23.59
N ALA A 215 10.79 15.67 -23.44
CA ALA A 215 10.01 16.23 -24.53
C ALA A 215 10.58 17.59 -25.01
N ASP A 216 10.92 18.47 -24.07
CA ASP A 216 11.33 19.84 -24.36
C ASP A 216 12.83 19.97 -24.73
N PHE A 217 13.67 19.01 -24.26
CA PHE A 217 15.14 19.02 -24.47
C PHE A 217 15.61 17.70 -25.10
N PRO A 218 15.50 17.56 -26.44
CA PRO A 218 15.90 16.34 -27.15
C PRO A 218 17.37 15.94 -26.94
N GLU A 219 18.26 16.91 -26.72
CA GLU A 219 19.68 16.68 -26.43
C GLU A 219 19.88 16.01 -25.06
N ILE A 220 19.05 16.33 -24.07
CA ILE A 220 19.08 15.65 -22.76
C ILE A 220 18.57 14.22 -22.92
N LEU A 221 17.44 14.03 -23.61
CA LEU A 221 16.93 12.68 -23.91
C LEU A 221 18.00 11.84 -24.62
N GLU A 222 18.68 12.41 -25.62
CA GLU A 222 19.71 11.71 -26.39
C GLU A 222 20.89 11.30 -25.50
N LYS A 223 21.33 12.16 -24.56
CA LYS A 223 22.34 11.83 -23.56
C LYS A 223 21.98 10.59 -22.73
N TYR A 224 20.71 10.45 -22.31
CA TYR A 224 20.26 9.30 -21.55
C TYR A 224 20.02 8.07 -22.43
N ARG A 225 19.63 8.21 -23.69
CA ARG A 225 19.57 7.12 -24.68
C ARG A 225 20.94 6.51 -24.93
N GLU A 226 21.97 7.35 -25.12
CA GLU A 226 23.35 6.88 -25.31
C GLU A 226 23.89 6.17 -24.07
N ARG A 227 23.50 6.63 -22.88
CA ARG A 227 23.92 6.03 -21.64
C ARG A 227 23.25 4.70 -21.38
N TYR A 228 21.94 4.57 -21.64
CA TYR A 228 21.13 3.41 -21.31
C TYR A 228 20.58 2.74 -22.57
N LYS A 229 21.43 1.93 -23.20
CA LYS A 229 21.07 1.22 -24.44
C LYS A 229 20.22 -0.02 -24.20
N TYR A 230 20.19 -0.54 -22.95
CA TYR A 230 19.46 -1.73 -22.55
C TYR A 230 18.58 -1.41 -21.35
N ILE A 231 17.27 -1.48 -21.54
CA ILE A 231 16.28 -1.11 -20.53
C ILE A 231 15.51 -2.37 -20.13
N LEU A 232 15.57 -2.71 -18.84
CA LEU A 232 14.86 -3.87 -18.30
C LEU A 232 13.89 -3.39 -17.22
N ILE A 233 12.62 -3.82 -17.29
CA ILE A 233 11.57 -3.31 -16.40
C ILE A 233 10.82 -4.48 -15.80
N ASP A 234 10.79 -4.56 -14.46
CA ASP A 234 9.98 -5.52 -13.70
C ASP A 234 8.60 -4.94 -13.36
N GLU A 235 7.61 -5.80 -13.15
CA GLU A 235 6.23 -5.46 -12.81
C GLU A 235 5.61 -4.41 -13.76
N PHE A 236 5.87 -4.55 -15.07
CA PHE A 236 5.49 -3.55 -16.08
C PHE A 236 3.99 -3.26 -16.14
N GLN A 237 3.12 -4.19 -15.73
CA GLN A 237 1.68 -4.01 -15.64
C GLN A 237 1.22 -2.97 -14.61
N ASP A 238 2.11 -2.54 -13.70
CA ASP A 238 1.80 -1.53 -12.68
C ASP A 238 2.23 -0.11 -13.09
N THR A 239 2.75 0.05 -14.30
CA THR A 239 3.16 1.36 -14.82
C THR A 239 1.97 2.22 -15.19
N ASN A 240 2.06 3.53 -14.91
CA ASN A 240 1.10 4.53 -15.38
C ASN A 240 1.50 5.08 -16.77
N LYS A 241 0.65 5.95 -17.33
CA LYS A 241 0.86 6.51 -18.68
C LYS A 241 2.17 7.29 -18.80
N VAL A 242 2.52 8.10 -17.80
CA VAL A 242 3.76 8.90 -17.81
C VAL A 242 4.99 8.02 -17.72
N GLN A 243 4.99 7.04 -16.83
CA GLN A 243 6.06 6.06 -16.71
C GLN A 243 6.27 5.30 -18.03
N TYR A 244 5.18 4.85 -18.63
CA TYR A 244 5.21 4.22 -19.94
C TYR A 244 5.85 5.13 -21.01
N ASN A 245 5.44 6.40 -21.08
CA ASN A 245 5.96 7.36 -22.04
C ASN A 245 7.47 7.59 -21.84
N VAL A 246 7.94 7.75 -20.59
CA VAL A 246 9.38 7.89 -20.27
C VAL A 246 10.17 6.68 -20.78
N PHE A 247 9.68 5.45 -20.51
CA PHE A 247 10.34 4.24 -21.01
C PHE A 247 10.34 4.14 -22.53
N LYS A 248 9.23 4.52 -23.17
CA LYS A 248 9.11 4.55 -24.63
C LYS A 248 10.11 5.52 -25.23
N MET A 249 10.16 6.78 -24.72
CA MET A 249 11.09 7.80 -25.19
C MET A 249 12.55 7.33 -25.08
N LEU A 250 12.93 6.72 -23.97
CA LEU A 250 14.27 6.16 -23.77
C LEU A 250 14.56 4.99 -24.71
N GLY A 251 13.58 4.10 -24.86
CA GLY A 251 13.74 2.83 -25.60
C GLY A 251 13.67 2.94 -27.11
N GLU A 252 13.14 4.02 -27.69
CA GLU A 252 12.87 4.14 -29.12
C GLU A 252 14.11 4.02 -30.01
N LYS A 253 15.26 4.55 -29.56
CA LYS A 253 16.48 4.58 -30.38
C LYS A 253 17.10 3.19 -30.56
N TYR A 254 17.45 2.54 -29.48
CA TYR A 254 18.16 1.26 -29.50
C TYR A 254 17.22 0.05 -29.49
N ARG A 255 15.95 0.25 -29.13
CA ARG A 255 14.88 -0.75 -29.11
C ARG A 255 15.16 -1.98 -28.22
N ASN A 256 16.21 -1.98 -27.41
CA ASN A 256 16.51 -3.07 -26.48
C ASN A 256 15.74 -2.87 -25.16
N VAL A 257 14.44 -3.04 -25.25
CA VAL A 257 13.53 -2.90 -24.10
C VAL A 257 12.97 -4.27 -23.74
N PHE A 258 13.27 -4.74 -22.52
CA PHE A 258 12.87 -6.03 -22.00
C PHE A 258 11.92 -5.82 -20.83
N VAL A 259 10.63 -6.07 -21.01
CA VAL A 259 9.61 -5.86 -19.98
C VAL A 259 9.13 -7.20 -19.44
N VAL A 260 9.01 -7.29 -18.12
CA VAL A 260 8.49 -8.46 -17.41
C VAL A 260 7.23 -8.03 -16.66
N GLY A 261 6.16 -8.78 -16.82
CA GLY A 261 4.89 -8.43 -16.17
C GLY A 261 3.87 -9.55 -16.15
N ASP A 262 2.82 -9.32 -15.37
CA ASP A 262 1.66 -10.18 -15.24
C ASP A 262 0.38 -9.33 -15.21
N ASP A 263 -0.33 -9.27 -16.33
CA ASP A 263 -1.60 -8.52 -16.42
C ASP A 263 -2.65 -8.98 -15.40
N ASP A 264 -2.58 -10.24 -14.94
CA ASP A 264 -3.43 -10.76 -13.87
C ASP A 264 -3.04 -10.24 -12.46
N GLN A 265 -1.91 -9.54 -12.32
CA GLN A 265 -1.45 -8.92 -11.08
C GLN A 265 -1.46 -7.37 -11.11
N SER A 266 -2.10 -6.75 -12.12
CA SER A 266 -2.29 -5.30 -12.16
C SER A 266 -3.39 -4.89 -11.14
N ILE A 267 -2.99 -4.30 -10.01
CA ILE A 267 -3.84 -3.96 -8.86
C ILE A 267 -3.65 -2.53 -8.34
N TYR A 268 -3.03 -1.65 -9.13
CA TYR A 268 -2.74 -0.26 -8.76
C TYR A 268 -3.40 0.77 -9.68
N SER A 269 -4.61 0.48 -10.23
CA SER A 269 -5.32 1.44 -11.07
C SER A 269 -5.66 2.74 -10.32
N TRP A 270 -5.85 2.67 -9.01
CA TRP A 270 -6.05 3.83 -8.15
C TRP A 270 -4.80 4.75 -8.03
N ARG A 271 -3.60 4.25 -8.43
CA ARG A 271 -2.36 5.03 -8.63
C ARG A 271 -2.11 5.36 -10.09
N GLY A 272 -3.10 5.23 -10.95
CA GLY A 272 -2.99 5.49 -12.38
C GLY A 272 -2.34 4.37 -13.20
N ALA A 273 -2.11 3.17 -12.62
CA ALA A 273 -1.61 2.04 -13.39
C ALA A 273 -2.61 1.65 -14.50
N ASP A 274 -2.09 1.46 -15.70
CA ASP A 274 -2.88 1.04 -16.86
C ASP A 274 -2.66 -0.46 -17.15
N ALA A 275 -3.69 -1.25 -16.87
CA ALA A 275 -3.66 -2.70 -17.09
C ALA A 275 -3.41 -3.09 -18.56
N TYR A 276 -3.58 -2.16 -19.49
CA TYR A 276 -3.38 -2.37 -20.92
C TYR A 276 -1.98 -1.99 -21.43
N ASN A 277 -1.06 -1.58 -20.56
CA ASN A 277 0.28 -1.16 -20.95
C ASN A 277 1.09 -2.26 -21.67
N LEU A 278 0.88 -3.54 -21.31
CA LEU A 278 1.50 -4.66 -22.03
C LEU A 278 0.99 -4.75 -23.49
N GLN A 279 -0.32 -4.62 -23.70
CA GLN A 279 -0.91 -4.60 -25.05
C GLN A 279 -0.53 -3.35 -25.84
N LYS A 280 -0.38 -2.21 -25.13
CA LYS A 280 0.09 -0.96 -25.73
C LYS A 280 1.55 -1.09 -26.16
N PHE A 281 2.39 -1.73 -25.37
CA PHE A 281 3.78 -2.00 -25.72
C PHE A 281 3.89 -2.87 -27.00
N GLU A 282 3.08 -3.92 -27.12
CA GLU A 282 3.04 -4.76 -28.32
C GLU A 282 2.62 -3.98 -29.58
N ARG A 283 1.71 -3.01 -29.45
CA ARG A 283 1.32 -2.11 -30.56
C ARG A 283 2.41 -1.10 -30.93
N ASP A 284 3.06 -0.51 -29.92
CA ASP A 284 4.10 0.50 -30.13
C ASP A 284 5.41 -0.12 -30.63
N PHE A 285 5.63 -1.41 -30.37
CA PHE A 285 6.76 -2.20 -30.83
C PHE A 285 6.28 -3.46 -31.59
N PRO A 286 5.86 -3.32 -32.88
CA PRO A 286 5.24 -4.45 -33.63
C PRO A 286 6.16 -5.65 -33.85
N ASP A 287 7.47 -5.49 -33.77
CA ASP A 287 8.47 -6.54 -33.83
C ASP A 287 8.78 -7.19 -32.48
N CYS A 288 8.00 -6.82 -31.44
CA CYS A 288 8.14 -7.34 -30.08
C CYS A 288 7.98 -8.87 -30.04
N LYS A 289 8.87 -9.52 -29.30
CA LYS A 289 8.79 -10.96 -29.02
C LYS A 289 8.14 -11.20 -27.66
N VAL A 290 7.15 -12.11 -27.64
CA VAL A 290 6.40 -12.43 -26.42
C VAL A 290 6.78 -13.83 -25.95
N TYR A 291 7.24 -13.94 -24.69
CA TYR A 291 7.54 -15.20 -24.03
C TYR A 291 6.59 -15.39 -22.84
N LYS A 292 6.07 -16.62 -22.65
CA LYS A 292 5.14 -16.94 -21.56
C LYS A 292 5.81 -17.82 -20.52
N LEU A 293 5.75 -17.42 -19.24
CA LEU A 293 6.20 -18.20 -18.10
C LEU A 293 4.99 -18.65 -17.28
N GLU A 294 4.51 -19.87 -17.53
CA GLU A 294 3.30 -20.42 -16.93
C GLU A 294 3.58 -21.41 -15.79
N GLN A 295 4.82 -21.92 -15.69
CA GLN A 295 5.20 -22.80 -14.60
C GLN A 295 5.38 -22.04 -13.30
N ASN A 296 4.57 -22.39 -12.30
CA ASN A 296 4.65 -21.84 -10.95
C ASN A 296 5.50 -22.72 -10.05
N TYR A 297 6.44 -22.12 -9.31
CA TYR A 297 7.34 -22.81 -8.38
C TYR A 297 6.99 -22.59 -6.91
N ARG A 298 5.97 -21.76 -6.62
CA ARG A 298 5.58 -21.36 -5.28
C ARG A 298 4.51 -22.26 -4.68
N SER A 299 3.39 -22.36 -5.35
CA SER A 299 2.15 -22.89 -4.78
C SER A 299 1.92 -24.37 -5.13
N THR A 300 1.14 -25.06 -4.30
CA THR A 300 0.65 -26.42 -4.60
C THR A 300 -0.39 -26.41 -5.72
N LYS A 301 -0.65 -27.56 -6.35
CA LYS A 301 -1.63 -27.71 -7.44
C LYS A 301 -3.04 -27.25 -7.03
N ARG A 302 -3.49 -27.59 -5.81
CA ARG A 302 -4.83 -27.21 -5.32
C ARG A 302 -5.02 -25.71 -5.13
N ILE A 303 -3.97 -25.00 -4.71
CA ILE A 303 -4.00 -23.53 -4.61
C ILE A 303 -4.12 -22.93 -6.01
N LEU A 304 -3.34 -23.42 -6.97
CA LEU A 304 -3.40 -22.93 -8.35
C LEU A 304 -4.74 -23.22 -9.04
N GLN A 305 -5.40 -24.35 -8.73
CA GLN A 305 -6.76 -24.61 -9.23
C GLN A 305 -7.74 -23.50 -8.80
N VAL A 306 -7.66 -23.04 -7.54
CA VAL A 306 -8.50 -21.92 -7.06
C VAL A 306 -8.10 -20.62 -7.74
N ALA A 307 -6.80 -20.33 -7.86
CA ALA A 307 -6.30 -19.12 -8.50
C ALA A 307 -6.76 -19.04 -9.98
N ASN A 308 -6.57 -20.10 -10.75
CA ASN A 308 -7.01 -20.18 -12.14
C ASN A 308 -8.53 -20.05 -12.28
N ALA A 309 -9.31 -20.73 -11.42
CA ALA A 309 -10.78 -20.66 -11.48
C ALA A 309 -11.34 -19.26 -11.20
N ILE A 310 -10.62 -18.45 -10.41
CA ILE A 310 -10.97 -17.06 -10.14
C ILE A 310 -10.59 -16.19 -11.33
N ILE A 311 -9.33 -16.25 -11.79
CA ILE A 311 -8.81 -15.27 -12.73
C ILE A 311 -9.29 -15.45 -14.17
N THR A 312 -9.58 -16.68 -14.60
CA THR A 312 -10.06 -16.97 -15.96
C THR A 312 -11.40 -16.31 -16.29
N LYS A 313 -12.12 -15.79 -15.31
CA LYS A 313 -13.38 -15.05 -15.51
C LYS A 313 -13.18 -13.56 -15.80
N ASN A 314 -11.94 -13.07 -15.78
CA ASN A 314 -11.66 -11.70 -16.17
C ASN A 314 -11.70 -11.58 -17.70
N PRO A 315 -12.36 -10.53 -18.24
CA PRO A 315 -12.25 -10.20 -19.64
C PRO A 315 -10.86 -9.62 -19.99
N SER A 316 -10.50 -9.62 -21.25
CA SER A 316 -9.35 -8.86 -21.79
C SER A 316 -8.00 -9.16 -21.14
N ARG A 317 -7.72 -10.42 -20.82
CA ARG A 317 -6.42 -10.90 -20.31
C ARG A 317 -5.63 -11.63 -21.40
N PHE A 318 -4.30 -11.69 -21.26
CA PHE A 318 -3.49 -12.60 -22.05
C PHE A 318 -3.83 -14.05 -21.71
N ASP A 319 -3.95 -14.88 -22.75
CA ASP A 319 -4.22 -16.32 -22.55
C ASP A 319 -3.00 -17.00 -21.94
N LYS A 320 -3.11 -17.34 -20.64
CA LYS A 320 -2.13 -18.09 -19.87
C LYS A 320 -2.82 -18.86 -18.74
N VAL A 321 -2.28 -20.03 -18.41
CA VAL A 321 -2.78 -20.87 -17.32
C VAL A 321 -1.61 -21.34 -16.46
N LEU A 322 -1.64 -21.01 -15.18
CA LEU A 322 -0.60 -21.47 -14.28
C LEU A 322 -0.69 -22.98 -14.03
N TRP A 323 0.45 -23.63 -14.14
CA TRP A 323 0.63 -25.03 -13.78
C TRP A 323 1.87 -25.21 -12.88
N THR A 324 2.00 -26.34 -12.19
CA THR A 324 3.15 -26.63 -11.32
C THR A 324 3.44 -28.11 -11.25
N ASP A 325 4.72 -28.43 -11.07
CA ASP A 325 5.22 -29.77 -10.71
C ASP A 325 5.21 -30.00 -9.19
N ASN A 326 4.93 -28.98 -8.39
CA ASN A 326 4.82 -29.12 -6.93
C ASN A 326 3.74 -30.16 -6.57
N GLU A 327 3.79 -30.59 -5.32
CA GLU A 327 2.83 -31.54 -4.75
C GLU A 327 1.37 -31.11 -4.93
N GLU A 328 0.44 -32.06 -4.83
CA GLU A 328 -0.99 -31.80 -4.88
C GLU A 328 -1.41 -30.80 -3.78
N GLY A 329 -0.84 -30.95 -2.59
CA GLY A 329 -1.10 -30.11 -1.41
C GLY A 329 -2.41 -30.39 -0.71
N VAL A 330 -2.62 -29.76 0.42
CA VAL A 330 -3.88 -29.84 1.17
C VAL A 330 -4.98 -29.05 0.49
N LYS A 331 -6.22 -29.49 0.63
CA LYS A 331 -7.39 -28.75 0.10
C LYS A 331 -7.47 -27.37 0.77
N PRO A 332 -7.65 -26.29 0.00
CA PRO A 332 -7.99 -25.01 0.58
C PRO A 332 -9.23 -25.11 1.47
N GLN A 333 -9.21 -24.44 2.61
CA GLN A 333 -10.33 -24.48 3.56
C GLN A 333 -11.21 -23.25 3.40
N LEU A 334 -12.53 -23.48 3.37
CA LEU A 334 -13.53 -22.42 3.37
C LEU A 334 -14.24 -22.43 4.72
N PHE A 335 -14.33 -21.28 5.37
CA PHE A 335 -14.99 -21.14 6.65
C PHE A 335 -16.00 -19.99 6.63
N THR A 336 -17.21 -20.26 7.12
CA THR A 336 -18.25 -19.25 7.33
C THR A 336 -18.48 -19.08 8.82
N ALA A 337 -18.01 -17.99 9.34
CA ALA A 337 -18.20 -17.59 10.74
C ALA A 337 -19.60 -17.02 10.97
N TYR A 338 -20.05 -17.05 12.21
CA TYR A 338 -21.27 -16.38 12.61
C TYR A 338 -21.09 -14.85 12.62
N ASN A 339 -19.97 -14.37 13.20
CA ASN A 339 -19.60 -12.95 13.26
C ASN A 339 -18.08 -12.78 13.13
N GLU A 340 -17.60 -11.52 13.24
CA GLU A 340 -16.19 -11.15 13.14
C GLU A 340 -15.30 -11.74 14.24
N GLN A 341 -15.85 -11.95 15.44
CA GLN A 341 -15.08 -12.55 16.55
C GLN A 341 -14.90 -14.06 16.33
N ASP A 342 -15.93 -14.74 15.83
CA ASP A 342 -15.87 -16.15 15.49
C ASP A 342 -14.90 -16.42 14.33
N GLU A 343 -14.87 -15.51 13.33
CA GLU A 343 -13.90 -15.54 12.25
C GLU A 343 -12.47 -15.42 12.77
N ALA A 344 -12.21 -14.43 13.64
CA ALA A 344 -10.89 -14.21 14.23
C ALA A 344 -10.47 -15.39 15.11
N TYR A 345 -11.36 -15.92 15.93
CA TYR A 345 -11.11 -17.10 16.76
C TYR A 345 -10.71 -18.31 15.91
N PHE A 346 -11.44 -18.59 14.81
CA PHE A 346 -11.10 -19.68 13.89
C PHE A 346 -9.69 -19.51 13.32
N VAL A 347 -9.36 -18.33 12.80
CA VAL A 347 -8.06 -18.05 12.19
C VAL A 347 -6.93 -18.23 13.21
N VAL A 348 -7.07 -17.65 14.40
CA VAL A 348 -6.05 -17.75 15.45
C VAL A 348 -5.90 -19.18 15.96
N ALA A 349 -6.99 -19.94 16.09
CA ALA A 349 -6.93 -21.36 16.45
C ALA A 349 -6.17 -22.19 15.41
N GLN A 350 -6.35 -21.92 14.10
CA GLN A 350 -5.58 -22.57 13.04
C GLN A 350 -4.09 -22.22 13.12
N ILE A 351 -3.75 -20.95 13.32
CA ILE A 351 -2.36 -20.49 13.49
C ILE A 351 -1.71 -21.20 14.67
N LYS A 352 -2.37 -21.21 15.85
CA LYS A 352 -1.89 -21.86 17.05
C LYS A 352 -1.68 -23.36 16.84
N GLY A 353 -2.67 -24.05 16.25
CA GLY A 353 -2.58 -25.47 16.00
C GLY A 353 -1.42 -25.85 15.06
N LEU A 354 -1.14 -25.03 14.05
CA LEU A 354 0.00 -25.27 13.16
C LEU A 354 1.34 -24.86 13.81
N ALA A 355 1.38 -23.84 14.64
CA ALA A 355 2.54 -23.47 15.43
C ALA A 355 2.91 -24.56 16.44
N ASP A 356 1.94 -25.17 17.11
CA ASP A 356 2.12 -26.32 18.01
C ASP A 356 2.72 -27.55 17.27
N LEU A 357 2.52 -27.62 15.95
CA LEU A 357 3.13 -28.62 15.05
C LEU A 357 4.48 -28.19 14.47
N GLY A 358 5.03 -27.05 14.90
CA GLY A 358 6.37 -26.57 14.56
C GLY A 358 6.43 -25.55 13.42
N ALA A 359 5.30 -25.00 12.96
CA ALA A 359 5.31 -23.86 12.03
C ALA A 359 5.77 -22.58 12.77
N LYS A 360 6.53 -21.72 12.11
CA LYS A 360 6.94 -20.42 12.64
C LYS A 360 5.87 -19.38 12.39
N TYR A 361 5.72 -18.39 13.25
CA TYR A 361 4.72 -17.32 13.08
C TYR A 361 4.92 -16.52 11.78
N LYS A 362 6.15 -16.32 11.34
CA LYS A 362 6.48 -15.67 10.05
C LYS A 362 6.00 -16.45 8.81
N ASP A 363 5.62 -17.73 8.98
CA ASP A 363 5.07 -18.53 7.89
C ASP A 363 3.58 -18.23 7.62
N PHE A 364 2.95 -17.33 8.43
CA PHE A 364 1.53 -17.03 8.38
C PHE A 364 1.26 -15.59 7.93
N ALA A 365 0.24 -15.43 7.08
CA ALA A 365 -0.31 -14.12 6.73
C ALA A 365 -1.84 -14.10 6.84
N ILE A 366 -2.37 -13.04 7.44
CA ILE A 366 -3.81 -12.69 7.45
C ILE A 366 -3.99 -11.53 6.49
N LEU A 367 -4.61 -11.80 5.34
CA LEU A 367 -4.79 -10.85 4.24
C LEU A 367 -6.22 -10.33 4.20
N MET A 368 -6.36 -9.02 4.18
CA MET A 368 -7.66 -8.35 4.18
C MET A 368 -7.77 -7.31 3.07
N ARG A 369 -9.00 -7.02 2.65
CA ARG A 369 -9.26 -5.98 1.64
C ARG A 369 -9.12 -4.56 2.21
N ILE A 370 -9.51 -4.36 3.46
CA ILE A 370 -9.49 -3.07 4.17
C ILE A 370 -8.96 -3.25 5.59
N ASN A 371 -8.18 -2.27 6.08
CA ASN A 371 -7.60 -2.30 7.42
C ASN A 371 -8.65 -2.33 8.55
N ALA A 372 -9.87 -1.82 8.31
CA ALA A 372 -10.95 -1.85 9.29
C ALA A 372 -11.31 -3.25 9.80
N LEU A 373 -10.90 -4.32 9.09
CA LEU A 373 -11.10 -5.70 9.52
C LEU A 373 -10.08 -6.18 10.55
N SER A 374 -8.94 -5.50 10.73
CA SER A 374 -7.82 -5.98 11.54
C SER A 374 -8.18 -6.14 13.03
N ARG A 375 -9.01 -5.24 13.57
CA ARG A 375 -9.25 -5.10 15.02
C ARG A 375 -9.66 -6.40 15.73
N SER A 376 -10.54 -7.19 15.12
CA SER A 376 -10.97 -8.48 15.72
C SER A 376 -9.84 -9.50 15.77
N PHE A 377 -8.99 -9.53 14.73
CA PHE A 377 -7.82 -10.41 14.67
C PHE A 377 -6.72 -9.95 15.63
N GLU A 378 -6.47 -8.65 15.75
CA GLU A 378 -5.53 -8.07 16.74
C GLU A 378 -5.90 -8.48 18.16
N GLN A 379 -7.17 -8.29 18.54
CA GLN A 379 -7.67 -8.65 19.86
C GLN A 379 -7.50 -10.15 20.16
N GLU A 380 -7.77 -11.01 19.16
CA GLU A 380 -7.70 -12.46 19.37
C GLU A 380 -6.25 -12.96 19.36
N LEU A 381 -5.35 -12.40 18.53
CA LEU A 381 -3.90 -12.68 18.57
C LEU A 381 -3.27 -12.25 19.90
N GLN A 382 -3.63 -11.06 20.40
CA GLN A 382 -3.20 -10.58 21.72
C GLN A 382 -3.66 -11.52 22.84
N ARG A 383 -4.94 -11.94 22.81
CA ARG A 383 -5.50 -12.90 23.79
C ARG A 383 -4.78 -14.24 23.75
N ALA A 384 -4.37 -14.69 22.57
CA ALA A 384 -3.62 -15.92 22.37
C ALA A 384 -2.11 -15.77 22.65
N HIS A 385 -1.61 -14.57 22.98
CA HIS A 385 -0.19 -14.23 23.12
C HIS A 385 0.67 -14.57 21.89
N ILE A 386 0.10 -14.38 20.68
CA ILE A 386 0.78 -14.60 19.42
C ILE A 386 1.33 -13.27 18.92
N PRO A 387 2.65 -13.15 18.64
CA PRO A 387 3.22 -11.93 18.09
C PRO A 387 2.73 -11.69 16.67
N PHE A 388 2.38 -10.44 16.34
CA PHE A 388 1.94 -10.04 15.01
C PHE A 388 2.44 -8.66 14.64
N LYS A 389 2.55 -8.39 13.33
CA LYS A 389 2.86 -7.06 12.77
C LYS A 389 1.83 -6.71 11.70
N ILE A 390 1.34 -5.46 11.74
CA ILE A 390 0.38 -4.94 10.75
C ILE A 390 1.16 -4.14 9.71
N PHE A 391 1.11 -4.60 8.45
CA PHE A 391 1.65 -3.87 7.32
C PHE A 391 0.57 -2.98 6.69
N GLY A 392 0.94 -1.72 6.39
CA GLY A 392 -0.02 -0.70 5.95
C GLY A 392 -0.68 0.05 7.12
N GLY A 393 -0.13 -0.08 8.34
CA GLY A 393 -0.33 0.83 9.48
C GLY A 393 0.48 2.13 9.29
N PHE A 394 0.63 2.92 10.35
CA PHE A 394 1.53 4.08 10.30
C PHE A 394 2.97 3.60 10.07
N LYS A 395 3.55 4.01 8.93
CA LYS A 395 4.92 3.67 8.57
C LYS A 395 5.89 4.26 9.58
N PHE A 396 7.04 3.61 9.78
CA PHE A 396 8.08 4.11 10.70
C PHE A 396 8.45 5.58 10.39
N TYR A 397 8.73 5.88 9.12
CA TYR A 397 9.06 7.24 8.70
C TYR A 397 7.87 8.21 8.67
N GLU A 398 6.63 7.73 8.83
CA GLU A 398 5.42 8.54 8.96
C GLU A 398 5.08 8.87 10.42
N ARG A 399 5.75 8.26 11.40
CA ARG A 399 5.61 8.59 12.81
C ARG A 399 5.96 10.06 13.04
N LYS A 400 5.19 10.71 13.91
CA LYS A 400 5.29 12.16 14.11
C LYS A 400 6.70 12.60 14.50
N GLU A 401 7.33 11.92 15.46
CA GLU A 401 8.69 12.20 15.93
C GLU A 401 9.74 12.04 14.84
N ILE A 402 9.59 11.07 13.97
CA ILE A 402 10.50 10.82 12.83
C ILE A 402 10.32 11.92 11.78
N LYS A 403 9.06 12.26 11.42
CA LYS A 403 8.78 13.40 10.54
C LYS A 403 9.32 14.71 11.09
N ASP A 404 9.31 14.89 12.40
CA ASP A 404 9.86 16.09 13.06
C ASP A 404 11.39 16.15 12.91
N ILE A 405 12.10 15.03 13.02
CA ILE A 405 13.55 14.93 12.75
C ILE A 405 13.84 15.18 11.26
N LEU A 406 13.11 14.50 10.38
CA LEU A 406 13.29 14.65 8.93
C LEU A 406 13.02 16.08 8.44
N ALA A 407 12.14 16.83 9.11
CA ALA A 407 11.93 18.24 8.78
C ALA A 407 13.21 19.09 9.02
N TYR A 408 13.98 18.84 10.08
CA TYR A 408 15.27 19.47 10.27
C TYR A 408 16.27 19.10 9.17
N PHE A 409 16.37 17.82 8.86
CA PHE A 409 17.28 17.32 7.82
C PHE A 409 16.96 17.90 6.44
N ARG A 410 15.66 17.99 6.12
CA ARG A 410 15.21 18.63 4.88
C ARG A 410 15.54 20.11 4.83
N LEU A 411 15.30 20.84 5.91
CA LEU A 411 15.60 22.28 5.98
C LEU A 411 17.11 22.55 5.87
N ILE A 412 17.94 21.67 6.41
CA ILE A 412 19.41 21.73 6.30
C ILE A 412 19.85 21.52 4.83
N CYS A 413 19.26 20.55 4.14
CA CYS A 413 19.55 20.28 2.74
C CYS A 413 18.95 21.30 1.77
N ASN A 414 17.74 21.76 2.08
CA ASN A 414 16.99 22.71 1.25
C ASN A 414 16.49 23.89 2.10
N PRO A 415 17.23 24.99 2.19
CA PRO A 415 16.84 26.19 2.92
C PRO A 415 15.54 26.85 2.40
N SER A 416 15.09 26.51 1.20
CA SER A 416 13.85 27.02 0.61
C SER A 416 12.60 26.21 1.02
N ASP A 417 12.76 25.10 1.76
CA ASP A 417 11.65 24.26 2.21
C ASP A 417 10.87 24.89 3.37
N ASN A 418 9.92 25.76 3.05
CA ASN A 418 9.13 26.46 4.05
C ASN A 418 8.24 25.52 4.88
N GLU A 419 7.77 24.38 4.33
CA GLU A 419 6.98 23.41 5.09
C GLU A 419 7.85 22.72 6.17
N ALA A 420 9.09 22.38 5.83
CA ALA A 420 10.06 21.87 6.78
C ALA A 420 10.37 22.91 7.89
N TYR A 421 10.49 24.19 7.53
CA TYR A 421 10.68 25.27 8.52
C TYR A 421 9.51 25.34 9.50
N TYR A 422 8.25 25.41 9.01
CA TYR A 422 7.07 25.51 9.87
C TYR A 422 6.93 24.31 10.80
N ARG A 423 7.34 23.13 10.35
CA ARG A 423 7.34 21.93 11.18
C ARG A 423 8.45 21.94 12.23
N ALA A 424 9.68 22.29 11.86
CA ALA A 424 10.86 22.21 12.72
C ALA A 424 10.90 23.28 13.82
N ILE A 425 10.36 24.48 13.58
CA ILE A 425 10.55 25.65 14.45
C ILE A 425 10.09 25.42 15.90
N ASN A 426 9.07 24.61 16.15
CA ASN A 426 8.48 24.36 17.48
C ASN A 426 8.65 22.91 17.99
N VAL A 427 9.53 22.12 17.39
CA VAL A 427 9.79 20.74 17.81
C VAL A 427 11.29 20.55 18.08
N PRO A 428 11.69 19.55 18.86
CA PRO A 428 10.88 18.72 19.75
C PRO A 428 10.31 19.50 20.92
N ARG A 429 10.94 20.62 21.33
CA ARG A 429 10.49 21.53 22.39
C ARG A 429 9.88 22.79 21.79
N LYS A 430 8.75 23.22 22.36
CA LYS A 430 8.06 24.44 21.91
C LYS A 430 8.93 25.68 22.14
N ARG A 431 9.35 26.34 21.08
CA ARG A 431 10.03 27.64 21.16
C ARG A 431 9.05 28.80 21.41
N GLY A 432 7.74 28.54 21.36
CA GLY A 432 6.70 29.54 21.59
C GLY A 432 6.55 30.54 20.45
N ILE A 433 6.82 30.10 19.23
CA ILE A 433 6.52 30.84 18.00
C ILE A 433 5.09 30.42 17.59
N GLY A 434 4.11 31.28 17.85
CA GLY A 434 2.70 30.98 17.55
C GLY A 434 2.33 31.27 16.09
N ASP A 435 1.14 30.79 15.70
CA ASP A 435 0.61 30.88 14.31
C ASP A 435 0.59 32.29 13.75
N THR A 436 0.27 33.31 14.58
CA THR A 436 0.32 34.71 14.17
C THR A 436 1.72 35.15 13.76
N SER A 437 2.77 34.66 14.43
CA SER A 437 4.15 34.98 14.06
C SER A 437 4.56 34.22 12.81
N LEU A 438 4.14 32.97 12.66
CA LEU A 438 4.40 32.17 11.46
C LEU A 438 3.70 32.78 10.24
N LYS A 439 2.47 33.29 10.40
CA LYS A 439 1.78 34.00 9.32
C LYS A 439 2.53 35.26 8.90
N LYS A 440 2.97 36.07 9.86
CA LYS A 440 3.79 37.26 9.57
C LYS A 440 5.10 36.93 8.85
N LEU A 441 5.73 35.80 9.17
CA LEU A 441 6.93 35.32 8.46
C LEU A 441 6.60 34.90 7.02
N ALA A 442 5.47 34.23 6.83
CA ALA A 442 5.00 33.85 5.48
C ALA A 442 4.73 35.07 4.63
N ASP A 443 4.04 36.08 5.19
CA ASP A 443 3.75 37.35 4.51
C ASP A 443 5.06 38.07 4.11
N LEU A 444 6.05 38.14 5.02
CA LEU A 444 7.36 38.74 4.74
C LEU A 444 8.16 37.96 3.67
N SER A 445 8.12 36.64 3.73
CA SER A 445 8.74 35.77 2.72
C SER A 445 8.16 36.03 1.33
N ALA A 446 6.84 36.14 1.25
CA ALA A 446 6.15 36.44 0.01
C ALA A 446 6.47 37.86 -0.50
N ASP A 447 6.43 38.87 0.38
CA ASP A 447 6.74 40.28 0.03
C ASP A 447 8.18 40.42 -0.49
N MET A 448 9.13 39.66 0.06
CA MET A 448 10.56 39.76 -0.26
C MET A 448 11.00 38.78 -1.37
N GLY A 449 10.19 37.79 -1.70
CA GLY A 449 10.52 36.75 -2.68
C GLY A 449 11.68 35.83 -2.24
N ILE A 450 11.88 35.64 -0.92
CA ILE A 450 12.91 34.77 -0.32
C ILE A 450 12.28 33.77 0.64
N SER A 451 13.01 32.71 0.97
CA SER A 451 12.50 31.67 1.89
C SER A 451 12.30 32.21 3.32
N VAL A 452 11.43 31.55 4.10
CA VAL A 452 11.21 31.92 5.50
C VAL A 452 12.47 31.81 6.33
N LEU A 453 13.34 30.83 6.05
CA LEU A 453 14.63 30.73 6.74
C LEU A 453 15.55 31.93 6.39
N GLU A 454 15.57 32.34 5.13
CA GLU A 454 16.35 33.51 4.69
C GLU A 454 15.81 34.82 5.30
N VAL A 455 14.49 34.98 5.45
CA VAL A 455 13.89 36.11 6.19
C VAL A 455 14.47 36.18 7.60
N THR A 456 14.64 35.04 8.27
CA THR A 456 15.14 34.98 9.66
C THR A 456 16.65 35.15 9.81
N SER A 457 17.40 35.23 8.69
CA SER A 457 18.85 35.41 8.70
C SER A 457 19.30 36.82 9.09
N ASP A 458 18.47 37.83 8.83
CA ASP A 458 18.78 39.24 9.05
C ASP A 458 17.82 39.88 10.06
N GLU A 459 18.39 40.44 11.13
CA GLU A 459 17.60 41.10 12.17
C GLU A 459 16.73 42.25 11.64
N ARG A 460 17.13 42.93 10.58
CA ARG A 460 16.42 44.04 9.95
C ARG A 460 15.06 43.56 9.37
N ASN A 461 15.02 42.35 8.84
CA ASN A 461 13.76 41.78 8.32
C ASN A 461 12.74 41.48 9.43
N LEU A 462 13.23 41.38 10.68
CA LEU A 462 12.43 40.95 11.84
C LEU A 462 11.96 42.11 12.70
N GLU A 463 12.09 43.37 12.27
CA GLU A 463 11.66 44.55 13.03
C GLU A 463 10.16 44.57 13.37
N ARG A 464 9.33 43.88 12.55
CA ARG A 464 7.87 43.71 12.80
C ARG A 464 7.55 42.77 13.97
N PHE A 465 8.57 42.09 14.55
CA PHE A 465 8.38 41.19 15.68
C PHE A 465 8.90 41.85 16.98
N ASN A 466 8.29 41.46 18.12
CA ASN A 466 8.79 41.86 19.42
C ASN A 466 10.18 41.26 19.69
N ALA A 467 10.97 41.90 20.54
CA ALA A 467 12.35 41.51 20.85
C ALA A 467 12.51 40.02 21.24
N PRO A 468 11.66 39.44 22.14
CA PRO A 468 11.77 38.02 22.49
C PRO A 468 11.50 37.07 21.31
N THR A 469 10.54 37.37 20.45
CA THR A 469 10.26 36.56 19.25
C THR A 469 11.38 36.67 18.23
N ARG A 470 11.88 37.87 18.01
CA ARG A 470 13.02 38.13 17.11
C ARG A 470 14.27 37.37 17.53
N ALA A 471 14.61 37.40 18.82
CA ALA A 471 15.74 36.63 19.35
C ALA A 471 15.59 35.13 19.08
N LYS A 472 14.41 34.54 19.33
CA LYS A 472 14.15 33.13 19.09
C LYS A 472 14.23 32.73 17.60
N LEU A 473 13.80 33.62 16.69
CA LEU A 473 13.90 33.41 15.25
C LEU A 473 15.36 33.42 14.79
N LEU A 474 16.13 34.38 15.25
CA LEU A 474 17.57 34.45 14.98
C LEU A 474 18.35 33.27 15.55
N ASP A 475 18.00 32.82 16.77
CA ASP A 475 18.63 31.67 17.42
C ASP A 475 18.32 30.38 16.64
N PHE A 476 17.07 30.26 16.12
CA PHE A 476 16.72 29.14 15.26
C PHE A 476 17.50 29.14 13.95
N TYR A 477 17.64 30.31 13.31
CA TYR A 477 18.47 30.44 12.09
C TYR A 477 19.92 30.01 12.36
N LYS A 478 20.53 30.49 13.46
CA LYS A 478 21.90 30.11 13.83
C LYS A 478 22.04 28.61 14.03
N LEU A 479 21.10 27.99 14.73
CA LEU A 479 21.06 26.55 14.93
C LEU A 479 21.04 25.79 13.58
N ILE A 480 20.18 26.20 12.65
CA ILE A 480 20.13 25.57 11.33
C ILE A 480 21.44 25.78 10.55
N ALA A 481 22.04 26.98 10.65
CA ALA A 481 23.32 27.27 9.99
C ALA A 481 24.46 26.41 10.55
N GLU A 482 24.55 26.24 11.88
CA GLU A 482 25.54 25.36 12.53
C GLU A 482 25.35 23.88 12.12
N LEU A 483 24.12 23.38 12.11
CA LEU A 483 23.83 22.02 11.66
C LEU A 483 24.11 21.83 10.17
N THR A 484 23.86 22.85 9.35
CA THR A 484 24.16 22.83 7.92
C THR A 484 25.67 22.73 7.66
N ASP A 485 26.46 23.44 8.47
CA ASP A 485 27.93 23.37 8.37
C ASP A 485 28.45 22.01 8.85
N LEU A 486 27.91 21.48 9.94
CA LEU A 486 28.23 20.15 10.45
C LEU A 486 27.95 19.07 9.40
N ALA A 487 26.80 19.11 8.72
CA ALA A 487 26.40 18.14 7.71
C ALA A 487 27.36 18.09 6.50
N LYS A 488 28.11 19.16 6.21
CA LYS A 488 29.10 19.20 5.13
C LYS A 488 30.41 18.49 5.46
N HIS A 489 30.71 18.33 6.76
CA HIS A 489 32.01 17.89 7.22
C HIS A 489 31.99 16.54 7.96
N THR A 490 30.81 15.93 8.09
CA THR A 490 30.64 14.66 8.81
C THR A 490 29.87 13.66 7.96
N SER A 491 30.00 12.37 8.26
CA SER A 491 29.20 11.33 7.64
C SER A 491 27.72 11.42 8.08
N VAL A 492 26.81 10.81 7.34
CA VAL A 492 25.36 10.88 7.62
C VAL A 492 25.03 10.35 9.02
N ALA A 493 25.65 9.26 9.46
CA ALA A 493 25.44 8.68 10.79
C ALA A 493 26.01 9.60 11.89
N SER A 494 27.25 10.10 11.72
CA SER A 494 27.86 11.02 12.69
C SER A 494 27.08 12.34 12.79
N PHE A 495 26.61 12.86 11.65
CA PHE A 495 25.74 14.03 11.63
C PHE A 495 24.45 13.75 12.40
N THR A 496 23.78 12.63 12.12
CA THR A 496 22.51 12.27 12.75
C THR A 496 22.65 12.18 14.27
N HIS A 497 23.66 11.47 14.75
CA HIS A 497 23.96 11.37 16.19
C HIS A 497 24.07 12.76 16.84
N THR A 498 24.95 13.62 16.29
CA THR A 498 25.20 14.96 16.84
C THR A 498 23.96 15.85 16.73
N ALA A 499 23.23 15.78 15.62
CA ALA A 499 22.01 16.58 15.44
C ALA A 499 20.91 16.19 16.42
N LEU A 500 20.69 14.90 16.68
CA LEU A 500 19.70 14.42 17.65
C LEU A 500 20.02 14.87 19.09
N ASP A 501 21.30 14.90 19.44
CA ASP A 501 21.78 15.39 20.74
C ASP A 501 21.66 16.92 20.88
N VAL A 502 22.10 17.68 19.88
CA VAL A 502 21.99 19.16 19.85
C VAL A 502 20.53 19.61 19.89
N LEU A 503 19.65 18.91 19.18
CA LEU A 503 18.22 19.18 19.14
C LEU A 503 17.45 18.65 20.36
N ASP A 504 18.10 17.81 21.19
CA ASP A 504 17.57 17.27 22.45
C ASP A 504 16.30 16.41 22.26
N PHE A 505 16.21 15.67 21.11
CA PHE A 505 15.02 14.89 20.79
C PHE A 505 14.72 13.80 21.81
N ARG A 506 15.71 13.00 22.21
CA ARG A 506 15.55 11.93 23.20
C ARG A 506 15.05 12.46 24.52
N LYS A 507 15.73 13.45 25.05
CA LYS A 507 15.42 14.04 26.36
C LYS A 507 14.07 14.76 26.35
N ALA A 508 13.69 15.38 25.24
CA ALA A 508 12.39 16.03 25.13
C ALA A 508 11.22 15.06 25.29
N TYR A 509 11.36 13.81 24.84
CA TYR A 509 10.35 12.77 25.00
C TYR A 509 10.43 12.07 26.37
N THR A 510 11.62 11.78 26.87
CA THR A 510 11.79 11.18 28.22
C THR A 510 11.31 12.11 29.33
N ASP A 511 11.54 13.42 29.20
CA ASP A 511 11.08 14.43 30.18
C ASP A 511 9.55 14.48 30.36
N VAL A 512 8.80 14.07 29.33
CA VAL A 512 7.33 14.01 29.35
C VAL A 512 6.78 12.58 29.57
N GLY A 513 7.67 11.59 29.79
CA GLY A 513 7.30 10.20 30.05
C GLY A 513 6.87 9.43 28.79
N ASP A 514 7.22 9.91 27.59
CA ASP A 514 6.89 9.27 26.30
C ASP A 514 8.07 8.38 25.85
N GLU A 515 8.27 7.27 26.57
CA GLU A 515 9.37 6.34 26.31
C GLU A 515 9.29 5.71 24.91
N GLU A 516 8.09 5.50 24.39
CA GLU A 516 7.89 4.91 23.06
C GLU A 516 8.50 5.79 21.97
N ARG A 517 8.28 7.11 22.02
CA ARG A 517 8.89 8.04 21.07
C ARG A 517 10.39 8.15 21.23
N ALA A 518 10.90 8.09 22.48
CA ALA A 518 12.34 8.07 22.70
C ALA A 518 13.01 6.85 22.04
N VAL A 519 12.40 5.66 22.18
CA VAL A 519 12.85 4.43 21.49
C VAL A 519 12.78 4.58 19.97
N ASN A 520 11.74 5.21 19.43
CA ASN A 520 11.63 5.46 17.98
C ASN A 520 12.77 6.36 17.46
N VAL A 521 13.25 7.32 18.27
CA VAL A 521 14.41 8.16 17.93
C VAL A 521 15.69 7.31 17.87
N ASP A 522 15.88 6.38 18.81
CA ASP A 522 17.02 5.45 18.78
C ASP A 522 16.97 4.48 17.58
N GLU A 523 15.79 3.96 17.26
CA GLU A 523 15.57 3.15 16.05
C GLU A 523 15.88 3.94 14.78
N PHE A 524 15.52 5.22 14.74
CA PHE A 524 15.84 6.09 13.61
C PHE A 524 17.35 6.25 13.42
N GLU A 525 18.09 6.54 14.51
CA GLU A 525 19.54 6.63 14.44
C GLU A 525 20.18 5.32 13.97
N GLN A 526 19.72 4.20 14.49
CA GLN A 526 20.20 2.88 14.07
C GLN A 526 19.94 2.63 12.56
N SER A 527 18.78 3.02 12.05
CA SER A 527 18.45 2.89 10.62
C SER A 527 19.40 3.72 9.72
N VAL A 528 19.84 4.89 10.20
CA VAL A 528 20.82 5.72 9.48
C VAL A 528 22.21 5.06 9.46
N ILE A 529 22.63 4.48 10.58
CA ILE A 529 23.89 3.74 10.69
C ILE A 529 23.91 2.55 9.71
N GLU A 530 22.82 1.80 9.64
CA GLU A 530 22.69 0.68 8.71
C GLU A 530 22.69 1.13 7.24
N TYR A 531 22.05 2.25 6.94
CA TYR A 531 22.08 2.83 5.61
C TYR A 531 23.51 3.22 5.20
N GLU A 532 24.26 3.89 6.08
CA GLU A 532 25.65 4.30 5.81
C GLU A 532 26.59 3.11 5.62
N GLN A 533 26.41 2.01 6.38
CA GLN A 533 27.18 0.77 6.18
C GLN A 533 27.03 0.21 4.76
N GLY A 534 25.83 0.30 4.19
CA GLY A 534 25.56 -0.10 2.80
C GLY A 534 25.95 0.95 1.75
N ASN A 535 26.14 2.20 2.16
CA ASN A 535 26.41 3.36 1.28
C ASN A 535 27.41 4.32 1.93
N PRO A 536 28.70 3.96 2.05
CA PRO A 536 29.70 4.70 2.84
C PRO A 536 29.97 6.15 2.38
N GLU A 537 29.72 6.43 1.12
CA GLU A 537 29.95 7.75 0.48
C GLU A 537 28.66 8.59 0.35
N ALA A 538 27.54 8.10 0.93
CA ALA A 538 26.23 8.76 0.76
C ALA A 538 26.19 10.10 1.46
N THR A 539 25.54 11.06 0.83
CA THR A 539 25.24 12.39 1.38
C THR A 539 23.91 12.37 2.14
N LEU A 540 23.70 13.36 3.01
CA LEU A 540 22.41 13.56 3.70
C LEU A 540 21.25 13.72 2.72
N SER A 541 21.48 14.36 1.57
CA SER A 541 20.48 14.53 0.51
C SER A 541 20.09 13.21 -0.14
N GLU A 542 21.02 12.29 -0.36
CA GLU A 542 20.76 10.94 -0.91
C GLU A 542 20.04 10.06 0.11
N TYR A 543 20.39 10.18 1.39
CA TYR A 543 19.65 9.54 2.48
C TYR A 543 18.17 9.98 2.50
N LEU A 544 17.92 11.29 2.47
CA LEU A 544 16.56 11.86 2.44
C LEU A 544 15.77 11.40 1.21
N GLN A 545 16.40 11.30 0.06
CA GLN A 545 15.78 10.76 -1.15
C GLN A 545 15.38 9.29 -0.94
N THR A 546 16.26 8.48 -0.35
CA THR A 546 15.98 7.08 -0.05
C THR A 546 14.81 6.97 0.92
N VAL A 547 14.80 7.73 2.01
CA VAL A 547 13.72 7.74 3.00
C VAL A 547 12.39 8.17 2.38
N SER A 548 12.38 9.21 1.55
CA SER A 548 11.16 9.67 0.86
C SER A 548 10.56 8.62 -0.07
N LEU A 549 11.39 7.75 -0.63
CA LEU A 549 10.99 6.68 -1.55
C LEU A 549 10.80 5.32 -0.84
N TYR A 550 10.92 5.28 0.49
CA TYR A 550 10.82 4.04 1.28
C TYR A 550 9.37 3.54 1.35
N SER A 551 9.19 2.23 1.26
CA SER A 551 7.87 1.56 1.38
C SER A 551 7.87 0.54 2.53
N ASP A 552 6.69 0.21 3.09
CA ASP A 552 6.54 -0.74 4.21
C ASP A 552 7.14 -2.13 3.96
N THR A 553 7.28 -2.49 2.68
CA THR A 553 7.86 -3.78 2.29
C THR A 553 9.39 -3.80 2.39
N ASP A 554 10.02 -2.65 2.62
CA ASP A 554 11.48 -2.50 2.65
C ASP A 554 12.07 -2.80 4.05
N GLU A 555 11.23 -2.89 5.11
CA GLU A 555 11.67 -3.28 6.45
C GLU A 555 12.01 -4.78 6.50
N ALA A 556 13.30 -5.10 6.55
CA ALA A 556 13.78 -6.45 6.84
C ALA A 556 13.77 -6.68 8.35
N ASP A 557 12.72 -7.33 8.86
CA ASP A 557 12.64 -7.74 10.26
C ASP A 557 12.87 -9.27 10.35
N SER A 558 13.83 -9.69 11.16
CA SER A 558 14.16 -11.11 11.40
C SER A 558 13.29 -11.74 12.49
N SER A 559 12.40 -11.00 13.14
CA SER A 559 11.55 -11.48 14.22
C SER A 559 10.46 -12.45 13.72
N ASP A 560 10.02 -13.35 14.59
CA ASP A 560 9.03 -14.38 14.29
C ASP A 560 7.62 -13.90 14.69
N TYR A 561 6.86 -13.36 13.73
CA TYR A 561 5.52 -12.81 13.94
C TYR A 561 4.55 -13.17 12.80
N VAL A 562 3.24 -13.16 13.09
CA VAL A 562 2.19 -13.28 12.08
C VAL A 562 2.05 -11.97 11.31
N THR A 563 2.11 -12.05 10.00
CA THR A 563 1.87 -10.88 9.13
C THR A 563 0.38 -10.59 9.00
N MET A 564 -0.05 -9.38 9.35
CA MET A 564 -1.39 -8.88 9.04
C MET A 564 -1.28 -7.74 8.04
N ALA A 565 -2.00 -7.79 6.93
CA ALA A 565 -1.85 -6.77 5.90
C ALA A 565 -3.06 -6.67 4.97
N THR A 566 -3.19 -5.52 4.30
CA THR A 566 -4.03 -5.47 3.09
C THR A 566 -3.37 -6.28 1.97
N ILE A 567 -4.19 -6.82 1.06
CA ILE A 567 -3.68 -7.61 -0.07
C ILE A 567 -2.71 -6.80 -0.94
N HIS A 568 -2.93 -5.48 -1.07
CA HIS A 568 -2.03 -4.60 -1.82
C HIS A 568 -0.61 -4.54 -1.22
N ALA A 569 -0.52 -4.50 0.11
CA ALA A 569 0.76 -4.38 0.82
C ALA A 569 1.63 -5.65 0.75
N VAL A 570 1.05 -6.80 0.39
CA VAL A 570 1.79 -8.08 0.30
C VAL A 570 2.09 -8.50 -1.14
N LYS A 571 1.87 -7.64 -2.12
CA LYS A 571 2.30 -7.93 -3.49
C LYS A 571 3.82 -8.12 -3.51
N GLY A 572 4.28 -9.20 -4.16
CA GLY A 572 5.70 -9.60 -4.17
C GLY A 572 6.12 -10.50 -3.01
N LEU A 573 5.37 -10.56 -1.90
CA LEU A 573 5.65 -11.46 -0.78
C LEU A 573 5.04 -12.85 -1.00
N GLU A 574 5.46 -13.82 -0.15
CA GLU A 574 4.95 -15.20 -0.16
C GLU A 574 4.97 -15.79 1.25
N PHE A 575 3.99 -16.64 1.56
CA PHE A 575 3.83 -17.22 2.88
C PHE A 575 3.38 -18.68 2.78
N LYS A 576 3.85 -19.52 3.69
CA LYS A 576 3.44 -20.94 3.70
C LYS A 576 1.95 -21.12 3.95
N ASN A 577 1.36 -20.27 4.82
CA ASN A 577 -0.03 -20.37 5.23
C ASN A 577 -0.70 -18.99 5.09
N VAL A 578 -1.70 -18.88 4.24
CA VAL A 578 -2.41 -17.62 3.96
C VAL A 578 -3.88 -17.74 4.34
N PHE A 579 -4.35 -16.75 5.10
CA PHE A 579 -5.75 -16.54 5.42
C PHE A 579 -6.24 -15.31 4.66
N VAL A 580 -7.20 -15.48 3.76
CA VAL A 580 -7.89 -14.37 3.10
C VAL A 580 -9.22 -14.18 3.80
N VAL A 581 -9.34 -13.10 4.54
CA VAL A 581 -10.47 -12.87 5.47
C VAL A 581 -11.45 -11.82 4.96
N GLY A 582 -12.68 -11.82 5.47
CA GLY A 582 -13.70 -10.84 5.10
C GLY A 582 -14.20 -11.01 3.66
N LEU A 583 -14.33 -12.24 3.17
CA LEU A 583 -14.83 -12.54 1.82
C LEU A 583 -16.36 -12.37 1.74
N GLU A 584 -16.80 -11.10 1.84
CA GLU A 584 -18.19 -10.68 1.92
C GLU A 584 -18.52 -9.69 0.81
N ASP A 585 -19.71 -9.76 0.26
CA ASP A 585 -20.19 -8.82 -0.76
C ASP A 585 -20.26 -7.39 -0.17
N GLY A 586 -19.75 -6.42 -0.92
CA GLY A 586 -19.61 -5.04 -0.46
C GLY A 586 -18.33 -4.74 0.34
N ILE A 587 -17.59 -5.77 0.79
CA ILE A 587 -16.24 -5.64 1.37
C ILE A 587 -15.21 -6.12 0.35
N PHE A 588 -15.31 -7.35 -0.13
CA PHE A 588 -14.45 -7.92 -1.15
C PHE A 588 -15.25 -8.80 -2.13
N PRO A 589 -15.67 -8.27 -3.28
CA PRO A 589 -15.39 -6.94 -3.86
C PRO A 589 -16.04 -5.81 -3.10
N SER A 590 -15.42 -4.61 -3.18
CA SER A 590 -15.95 -3.41 -2.56
C SER A 590 -17.25 -2.95 -3.25
N THR A 591 -18.17 -2.32 -2.50
CA THR A 591 -19.42 -1.79 -3.07
C THR A 591 -19.16 -0.82 -4.22
N ARG A 592 -18.12 0.02 -4.11
CA ARG A 592 -17.75 1.00 -5.16
C ARG A 592 -17.32 0.34 -6.46
N SER A 593 -16.72 -0.84 -6.39
CA SER A 593 -16.21 -1.57 -7.55
C SER A 593 -17.32 -2.36 -8.28
N THR A 594 -18.43 -2.67 -7.63
CA THR A 594 -19.48 -3.53 -8.17
C THR A 594 -20.17 -2.95 -9.41
N TYR A 595 -20.22 -1.62 -9.52
CA TYR A 595 -20.91 -0.91 -10.61
C TYR A 595 -20.03 -0.57 -11.82
N GLN A 596 -18.72 -0.85 -11.76
CA GLN A 596 -17.77 -0.57 -12.84
C GLN A 596 -17.02 -1.84 -13.23
N ALA A 597 -17.18 -2.28 -14.48
CA ALA A 597 -16.60 -3.54 -14.96
C ALA A 597 -15.08 -3.63 -14.80
N GLU A 598 -14.37 -2.53 -15.06
CA GLU A 598 -12.90 -2.46 -14.92
C GLU A 598 -12.45 -2.58 -13.47
N ARG A 599 -13.09 -1.85 -12.55
CA ARG A 599 -12.81 -1.96 -11.11
C ARG A 599 -13.14 -3.35 -10.56
N LEU A 600 -14.20 -3.95 -11.08
CA LEU A 600 -14.56 -5.29 -10.71
C LEU A 600 -13.55 -6.34 -11.21
N ALA A 601 -12.96 -6.10 -12.40
CA ALA A 601 -11.87 -6.91 -12.94
C ALA A 601 -10.59 -6.74 -12.09
N GLU A 602 -10.30 -5.53 -11.59
CA GLU A 602 -9.20 -5.29 -10.66
C GLU A 602 -9.40 -5.98 -9.30
N GLU A 603 -10.58 -5.92 -8.71
CA GLU A 603 -10.90 -6.68 -7.49
C GLU A 603 -10.68 -8.19 -7.67
N ARG A 604 -10.96 -8.72 -8.88
CA ARG A 604 -10.68 -10.12 -9.20
C ARG A 604 -9.18 -10.41 -9.30
N ARG A 605 -8.41 -9.50 -9.91
CA ARG A 605 -6.94 -9.60 -9.90
C ARG A 605 -6.39 -9.51 -8.47
N LEU A 606 -6.98 -8.67 -7.63
CA LEU A 606 -6.62 -8.58 -6.22
C LEU A 606 -6.86 -9.91 -5.47
N MET A 607 -7.99 -10.58 -5.71
CA MET A 607 -8.24 -11.90 -5.16
C MET A 607 -7.26 -12.96 -5.68
N TYR A 608 -6.91 -12.91 -6.97
CA TYR A 608 -5.89 -13.77 -7.55
C TYR A 608 -4.51 -13.53 -6.90
N VAL A 609 -4.13 -12.27 -6.67
CA VAL A 609 -2.91 -11.92 -5.94
C VAL A 609 -2.94 -12.52 -4.54
N ALA A 610 -4.04 -12.36 -3.78
CA ALA A 610 -4.18 -12.91 -2.43
C ALA A 610 -3.96 -14.43 -2.40
N VAL A 611 -4.64 -15.17 -3.28
CA VAL A 611 -4.53 -16.63 -3.37
C VAL A 611 -3.12 -17.08 -3.73
N THR A 612 -2.47 -16.38 -4.68
CA THR A 612 -1.12 -16.72 -5.15
C THR A 612 0.00 -16.30 -4.20
N ARG A 613 -0.33 -15.71 -3.03
CA ARG A 613 0.65 -15.51 -1.93
C ARG A 613 0.90 -16.80 -1.17
N ALA A 614 -0.03 -17.77 -1.25
CA ALA A 614 0.05 -19.03 -0.52
C ALA A 614 1.00 -20.03 -1.21
N GLU A 615 1.90 -20.61 -0.40
CA GLU A 615 2.76 -21.72 -0.84
C GLU A 615 2.08 -23.07 -0.57
N LYS A 616 1.67 -23.34 0.69
CA LYS A 616 1.25 -24.67 1.16
C LYS A 616 -0.20 -24.75 1.57
N ARG A 617 -0.74 -23.74 2.26
CA ARG A 617 -2.11 -23.75 2.81
C ARG A 617 -2.83 -22.44 2.50
N LEU A 618 -4.08 -22.56 2.12
CA LEU A 618 -4.97 -21.43 1.83
C LEU A 618 -6.26 -21.60 2.63
N TYR A 619 -6.62 -20.55 3.37
CA TYR A 619 -7.87 -20.44 4.11
C TYR A 619 -8.63 -19.23 3.57
N LEU A 620 -9.91 -19.44 3.25
CA LEU A 620 -10.82 -18.41 2.75
C LEU A 620 -11.95 -18.27 3.76
N THR A 621 -12.07 -17.12 4.41
CA THR A 621 -13.04 -16.94 5.50
C THR A 621 -13.98 -15.77 5.25
N ARG A 622 -15.16 -15.86 5.84
CA ARG A 622 -16.18 -14.81 5.86
C ARG A 622 -17.01 -14.87 7.14
N ALA A 623 -17.62 -13.75 7.52
CA ALA A 623 -18.63 -13.70 8.56
C ALA A 623 -20.05 -13.54 7.98
N SER A 624 -21.06 -14.17 8.59
CA SER A 624 -22.47 -14.01 8.21
C SER A 624 -23.06 -12.69 8.71
N SER A 625 -22.49 -12.12 9.78
CA SER A 625 -22.86 -10.82 10.34
C SER A 625 -21.60 -10.12 10.80
N ARG A 626 -21.47 -8.82 10.52
CA ARG A 626 -20.28 -8.02 10.88
C ARG A 626 -20.66 -6.65 11.38
N PHE A 627 -19.91 -6.16 12.40
CA PHE A 627 -20.02 -4.79 12.87
C PHE A 627 -18.94 -3.94 12.16
N LEU A 628 -19.37 -3.02 11.29
CA LEU A 628 -18.51 -2.09 10.57
C LEU A 628 -19.19 -0.72 10.50
N TRP A 629 -18.39 0.34 10.60
CA TRP A 629 -18.85 1.74 10.52
C TRP A 629 -20.04 2.05 11.43
N GLY A 630 -19.96 1.58 12.70
CA GLY A 630 -20.97 1.83 13.72
C GLY A 630 -22.25 1.00 13.62
N GLN A 631 -22.36 0.07 12.65
CA GLN A 631 -23.56 -0.72 12.43
C GLN A 631 -23.24 -2.22 12.28
N ARG A 632 -24.11 -3.07 12.82
CA ARG A 632 -24.07 -4.50 12.55
C ARG A 632 -24.98 -4.83 11.37
N LYS A 633 -24.39 -5.48 10.35
CA LYS A 633 -25.09 -5.85 9.12
C LYS A 633 -24.92 -7.34 8.85
N ASN A 634 -25.98 -7.98 8.33
CA ASN A 634 -25.86 -9.31 7.75
C ASN A 634 -25.10 -9.20 6.42
N GLN A 635 -24.15 -10.11 6.21
CA GLN A 635 -23.26 -10.10 5.06
C GLN A 635 -23.56 -11.28 4.14
N LEU A 636 -23.66 -11.00 2.85
CA LEU A 636 -23.72 -12.04 1.83
C LEU A 636 -22.31 -12.54 1.51
N ALA A 637 -22.21 -13.79 1.06
CA ALA A 637 -20.94 -14.35 0.63
C ALA A 637 -20.41 -13.60 -0.61
N SER A 638 -19.13 -13.28 -0.60
CA SER A 638 -18.42 -12.81 -1.78
C SER A 638 -18.60 -13.77 -2.97
N LYS A 639 -18.70 -13.21 -4.17
CA LYS A 639 -18.66 -14.04 -5.39
C LYS A 639 -17.38 -14.88 -5.48
N TYR A 640 -16.24 -14.37 -4.98
CA TYR A 640 -14.96 -15.08 -4.97
C TYR A 640 -14.98 -16.27 -4.01
N PHE A 641 -15.61 -16.13 -2.85
CA PHE A 641 -15.85 -17.24 -1.93
C PHE A 641 -16.71 -18.33 -2.58
N SER A 642 -17.79 -17.93 -3.27
CA SER A 642 -18.69 -18.83 -3.98
C SER A 642 -18.03 -19.51 -5.18
N GLU A 643 -17.11 -18.83 -5.87
CA GLU A 643 -16.34 -19.38 -6.98
C GLU A 643 -15.31 -20.41 -6.49
N ALA A 644 -14.57 -20.08 -5.42
CA ALA A 644 -13.63 -20.99 -4.80
C ALA A 644 -14.32 -22.26 -4.27
N SER A 645 -15.52 -22.13 -3.66
CA SER A 645 -16.28 -23.27 -3.13
C SER A 645 -16.61 -24.31 -4.19
N LYS A 646 -16.83 -23.91 -5.45
CA LYS A 646 -17.11 -24.83 -6.56
C LYS A 646 -15.92 -25.71 -6.93
N VAL A 647 -14.70 -25.19 -6.71
CA VAL A 647 -13.44 -25.91 -6.99
C VAL A 647 -13.05 -26.80 -5.81
N VAL A 648 -13.30 -26.34 -4.59
CA VAL A 648 -12.92 -27.01 -3.34
C VAL A 648 -13.95 -28.07 -2.91
N ALA A 649 -15.20 -27.96 -3.41
CA ALA A 649 -16.26 -28.93 -3.07
C ALA A 649 -15.81 -30.37 -3.34
N PRO A 650 -16.15 -31.33 -2.47
CA PRO A 650 -15.79 -32.72 -2.70
C PRO A 650 -16.47 -33.20 -4.01
N GLU A 651 -15.69 -33.80 -4.91
CA GLU A 651 -16.28 -34.70 -5.90
C GLU A 651 -17.21 -35.65 -5.13
N ARG A 652 -18.49 -35.69 -5.50
CA ARG A 652 -19.43 -36.72 -5.00
C ARG A 652 -18.95 -38.07 -5.50
N LYS A 653 -18.02 -38.70 -4.77
CA LYS A 653 -17.80 -40.13 -4.86
C LYS A 653 -18.84 -40.80 -3.95
N PRO A 654 -19.48 -41.88 -4.42
CA PRO A 654 -20.33 -42.68 -3.55
C PRO A 654 -19.50 -43.17 -2.35
N ALA A 655 -20.09 -43.16 -1.19
CA ALA A 655 -19.45 -43.49 0.07
C ALA A 655 -18.80 -44.86 0.04
N THR A 656 -17.48 -44.92 0.01
CA THR A 656 -16.67 -46.04 0.44
C THR A 656 -15.32 -45.55 0.92
N GLU A 657 -15.05 -45.85 2.18
CA GLU A 657 -13.80 -45.77 2.93
C GLU A 657 -13.27 -44.40 3.34
N ARG A 658 -13.39 -44.17 4.64
CA ARG A 658 -12.71 -43.18 5.44
C ARG A 658 -11.19 -43.36 5.34
N GLN A 659 -10.48 -42.45 4.72
CA GLN A 659 -9.05 -42.26 4.94
C GLN A 659 -8.85 -41.35 6.15
N LEU A 660 -8.43 -41.99 7.24
CA LEU A 660 -7.91 -41.39 8.46
C LEU A 660 -6.53 -40.75 8.15
N CYS A 661 -6.47 -39.46 7.93
CA CYS A 661 -5.29 -38.64 8.22
C CYS A 661 -5.77 -37.22 8.49
N ASP A 662 -5.48 -36.70 9.66
CA ASP A 662 -5.78 -35.38 10.22
C ASP A 662 -7.16 -35.16 10.88
N ASP A 663 -8.04 -36.14 10.90
CA ASP A 663 -9.34 -36.03 11.60
C ASP A 663 -9.25 -35.98 13.13
N LYS A 664 -8.13 -36.45 13.70
CA LYS A 664 -7.98 -36.44 15.19
C LYS A 664 -7.86 -35.03 15.79
N PHE A 665 -7.45 -34.06 15.02
CA PHE A 665 -7.39 -32.66 15.49
C PHE A 665 -8.77 -32.00 15.33
N LEU A 666 -9.42 -32.20 14.18
CA LEU A 666 -10.78 -31.73 13.93
C LEU A 666 -11.81 -32.40 14.84
N ASP A 667 -11.63 -33.70 15.15
CA ASP A 667 -12.47 -34.41 16.13
C ASP A 667 -12.23 -33.90 17.57
N ARG A 668 -11.06 -33.39 17.93
CA ARG A 668 -10.86 -32.69 19.21
C ARG A 668 -11.49 -31.31 19.25
N LEU A 669 -11.55 -30.60 18.14
CA LEU A 669 -12.28 -29.32 18.02
C LEU A 669 -13.80 -29.53 17.92
N ASN A 670 -14.23 -30.63 17.30
CA ASN A 670 -15.63 -31.00 17.19
C ASN A 670 -16.19 -31.72 18.42
N ASN A 671 -15.32 -32.28 19.29
CA ASN A 671 -15.72 -32.95 20.56
C ASN A 671 -15.69 -32.04 21.79
N THR A 672 -15.49 -30.75 21.67
CA THR A 672 -16.11 -29.82 22.60
C THR A 672 -17.58 -29.83 22.26
N GLU A 673 -18.42 -30.37 23.15
CA GLU A 673 -19.86 -30.47 22.97
C GLU A 673 -20.39 -29.20 22.27
N PRO A 674 -21.13 -29.35 21.15
CA PRO A 674 -21.78 -28.21 20.54
C PRO A 674 -22.73 -27.66 21.59
N ARG A 675 -22.50 -26.45 22.06
CA ARG A 675 -23.59 -25.64 22.60
C ARG A 675 -24.63 -25.63 21.50
N SER A 676 -25.64 -26.47 21.68
CA SER A 676 -26.69 -26.84 20.76
C SER A 676 -26.98 -25.78 19.69
N SER A 677 -26.57 -26.03 18.45
CA SER A 677 -27.30 -25.55 17.30
C SER A 677 -28.72 -26.13 17.44
N ALA A 678 -29.64 -25.30 17.90
CA ALA A 678 -31.03 -25.67 17.95
C ALA A 678 -31.42 -26.05 16.51
N VAL A 679 -31.67 -27.35 16.28
CA VAL A 679 -32.50 -27.81 15.19
C VAL A 679 -33.74 -26.90 15.21
N PRO A 680 -34.17 -26.32 14.09
CA PRO A 680 -35.38 -25.51 14.07
C PRO A 680 -36.48 -26.34 14.65
N ASN A 681 -36.94 -26.02 15.87
CA ASN A 681 -38.01 -26.68 16.53
C ASN A 681 -39.21 -26.58 15.60
N PRO A 682 -39.81 -27.67 15.11
CA PRO A 682 -41.06 -27.58 14.36
C PRO A 682 -42.02 -26.81 15.24
N GLY A 683 -42.38 -25.58 14.81
CA GLY A 683 -43.14 -24.66 15.65
C GLY A 683 -44.36 -25.32 16.23
N LYS A 684 -44.73 -24.95 17.46
CA LYS A 684 -45.93 -25.46 18.17
C LYS A 684 -47.15 -25.31 17.28
N THR A 685 -48.03 -26.32 17.35
CA THR A 685 -49.31 -26.31 16.62
C THR A 685 -50.24 -25.22 17.16
N GLU A 686 -51.21 -24.76 16.35
CA GLU A 686 -52.20 -23.75 16.80
C GLU A 686 -52.93 -24.13 18.10
N ALA A 687 -53.14 -25.43 18.33
CA ALA A 687 -53.77 -25.92 19.55
C ALA A 687 -52.87 -25.74 20.79
N GLU A 688 -51.54 -25.93 20.62
CA GLU A 688 -50.56 -25.74 21.70
C GLU A 688 -50.30 -24.24 21.96
N ILE A 689 -50.47 -23.35 20.96
CA ILE A 689 -50.36 -21.91 21.12
C ILE A 689 -51.57 -21.37 21.91
N LYS A 690 -52.75 -21.82 21.63
CA LYS A 690 -54.02 -21.40 22.30
C LYS A 690 -54.08 -21.74 23.80
N GLN A 691 -53.19 -22.55 24.33
CA GLN A 691 -53.15 -22.85 25.77
C GLN A 691 -52.46 -21.73 26.60
N TYR A 692 -51.70 -20.83 26.00
CA TYR A 692 -51.06 -19.73 26.75
C TYR A 692 -52.03 -18.61 27.01
N ARG A 693 -52.15 -18.17 28.26
CA ARG A 693 -53.06 -17.08 28.69
C ARG A 693 -52.30 -16.11 29.61
N VAL A 694 -52.71 -14.85 29.57
CA VAL A 694 -52.20 -13.83 30.50
C VAL A 694 -52.45 -14.25 31.94
N GLY A 695 -51.46 -14.10 32.80
CA GLY A 695 -51.48 -14.51 34.19
C GLY A 695 -51.01 -15.96 34.46
N GLN A 696 -50.77 -16.77 33.44
CA GLN A 696 -50.26 -18.14 33.64
C GLN A 696 -48.78 -18.17 33.96
N ILE A 697 -48.42 -19.13 34.82
CA ILE A 697 -47.00 -19.45 35.10
C ILE A 697 -46.50 -20.40 34.02
N VAL A 698 -45.36 -20.00 33.42
CA VAL A 698 -44.67 -20.80 32.42
C VAL A 698 -43.24 -21.09 32.85
N GLU A 699 -42.72 -22.22 32.41
CA GLU A 699 -41.33 -22.61 32.62
C GLU A 699 -40.59 -22.58 31.28
N HIS A 700 -39.56 -21.77 31.19
CA HIS A 700 -38.70 -21.65 30.00
C HIS A 700 -37.37 -22.34 30.26
N LYS A 701 -36.90 -23.18 29.33
CA LYS A 701 -35.67 -23.97 29.50
C LYS A 701 -34.44 -23.18 29.92
N ALA A 702 -34.31 -21.94 29.44
CA ALA A 702 -33.16 -21.10 29.73
C ALA A 702 -33.38 -20.03 30.80
N PHE A 703 -34.64 -19.61 31.06
CA PHE A 703 -34.96 -18.50 31.95
C PHE A 703 -35.71 -18.90 33.22
N GLY A 704 -36.08 -20.21 33.34
CA GLY A 704 -36.81 -20.72 34.50
C GLY A 704 -38.27 -20.30 34.52
N GLU A 705 -38.83 -20.16 35.72
CA GLU A 705 -40.23 -19.76 35.93
C GLU A 705 -40.47 -18.30 35.61
N GLY A 706 -41.54 -18.02 34.87
CA GLY A 706 -42.03 -16.68 34.58
C GLY A 706 -43.55 -16.62 34.50
N ILE A 707 -44.09 -15.40 34.54
CA ILE A 707 -45.54 -15.13 34.45
C ILE A 707 -45.82 -14.37 33.16
N ILE A 708 -46.79 -14.81 32.37
CA ILE A 708 -47.20 -14.11 31.15
C ILE A 708 -48.01 -12.87 31.51
N MET A 709 -47.46 -11.70 31.17
CA MET A 709 -48.10 -10.42 31.48
C MET A 709 -48.97 -9.91 30.33
N LYS A 710 -48.63 -10.22 29.10
CA LYS A 710 -49.37 -9.81 27.90
C LYS A 710 -49.11 -10.81 26.75
N ILE A 711 -50.12 -11.03 25.92
CA ILE A 711 -49.96 -11.77 24.65
C ILE A 711 -50.53 -10.87 23.54
N ASP A 712 -49.73 -10.63 22.51
CA ASP A 712 -50.12 -9.94 21.29
C ASP A 712 -49.77 -10.83 20.09
N LYS A 713 -50.78 -11.39 19.44
CA LYS A 713 -50.65 -12.41 18.40
C LYS A 713 -49.76 -13.58 18.87
N ASP A 714 -48.59 -13.74 18.27
CA ASP A 714 -47.62 -14.82 18.57
C ASP A 714 -46.56 -14.41 19.58
N ILE A 715 -46.60 -13.20 20.15
CA ILE A 715 -45.60 -12.69 21.09
C ILE A 715 -46.18 -12.59 22.50
N ALA A 716 -45.60 -13.30 23.46
CA ALA A 716 -45.91 -13.21 24.88
C ALA A 716 -44.84 -12.39 25.62
N GLU A 717 -45.24 -11.38 26.37
CA GLU A 717 -44.41 -10.70 27.35
C GLU A 717 -44.43 -11.48 28.66
N VAL A 718 -43.29 -12.06 29.01
CA VAL A 718 -43.16 -12.91 30.21
C VAL A 718 -42.14 -12.27 31.17
N VAL A 719 -42.52 -12.19 32.45
CA VAL A 719 -41.61 -11.72 33.50
C VAL A 719 -41.05 -12.93 34.23
N PHE A 720 -39.77 -13.16 34.09
CA PHE A 720 -39.00 -14.21 34.73
C PHE A 720 -38.33 -13.73 36.02
N LYS A 721 -38.27 -14.58 37.03
CA LYS A 721 -37.60 -14.25 38.31
C LYS A 721 -36.10 -13.98 38.15
N SER A 722 -35.43 -14.66 37.19
CA SER A 722 -33.99 -14.64 37.00
C SER A 722 -33.51 -13.51 36.05
N VAL A 723 -34.31 -13.11 35.05
CA VAL A 723 -33.88 -12.22 33.96
C VAL A 723 -34.86 -11.07 33.66
N GLY A 724 -35.88 -10.88 34.47
CA GLY A 724 -36.87 -9.80 34.30
C GLY A 724 -37.77 -10.01 33.09
N LYS A 725 -38.31 -8.92 32.52
CA LYS A 725 -39.29 -8.94 31.43
C LYS A 725 -38.64 -9.31 30.10
N LYS A 726 -39.21 -10.27 29.38
CA LYS A 726 -38.81 -10.73 28.04
C LYS A 726 -40.02 -10.86 27.13
N ALA A 727 -39.87 -10.48 25.86
CA ALA A 727 -40.83 -10.73 24.80
C ALA A 727 -40.41 -12.02 24.05
N LEU A 728 -41.24 -13.03 24.03
CA LEU A 728 -40.95 -14.33 23.46
C LEU A 728 -42.03 -14.73 22.45
N ASN A 729 -41.59 -15.27 21.29
CA ASN A 729 -42.53 -15.81 20.32
C ASN A 729 -43.04 -17.18 20.80
N VAL A 730 -44.30 -17.26 21.17
CA VAL A 730 -44.91 -18.49 21.77
C VAL A 730 -44.83 -19.71 20.85
N LYS A 731 -44.73 -19.50 19.55
CA LYS A 731 -44.64 -20.56 18.54
C LYS A 731 -43.31 -21.30 18.57
N PHE A 732 -42.22 -20.58 18.88
CA PHE A 732 -40.86 -21.10 18.82
C PHE A 732 -40.19 -21.18 20.20
N ALA A 733 -40.66 -20.40 21.16
CA ALA A 733 -40.06 -20.39 22.49
C ALA A 733 -40.20 -21.75 23.20
N PRO A 734 -39.11 -22.27 23.80
CA PRO A 734 -39.13 -23.54 24.54
C PRO A 734 -39.77 -23.34 25.95
N MET A 735 -41.04 -22.94 25.95
CA MET A 735 -41.85 -22.72 27.16
C MET A 735 -42.92 -23.82 27.29
N THR A 736 -43.25 -24.19 28.53
CA THR A 736 -44.34 -25.05 28.89
C THR A 736 -45.18 -24.37 29.98
N VAL A 737 -46.51 -24.59 29.95
CA VAL A 737 -47.41 -24.09 31.01
C VAL A 737 -47.21 -24.96 32.23
N LYS A 738 -46.94 -24.37 33.39
CA LYS A 738 -46.85 -25.08 34.66
C LYS A 738 -48.26 -25.23 35.20
N LYS A 739 -48.70 -26.48 35.43
CA LYS A 739 -50.02 -26.80 36.03
C LYS A 739 -50.05 -26.39 37.48
#